data_724b168fddfb856d1615f41f63d9a231
#
_entry.id   724b168fddfb856d1615f41f63d9a231
#
_cell.length_a   1.000
_cell.length_b   1.000
_cell.length_c   1.000
_cell.angle_alpha   90.00
_cell.angle_beta   90.00
_cell.angle_gamma   90.00
#
_symmetry.space_group_name_H-M   'P 1'
#
loop_
_entity.id
_entity.type
_entity.pdbx_description
1 polymer ?
#
loop_
_entity_poly.entity_id
_entity_poly.type
_entity_poly.pdbx_seq_one_letter_code
_entity_poly.pdbx_strand_id
1 'polypeptide(L)'
;MMAARFLLAAHAALVALLAAFQAAAGQGVNEREVFKYDVPDKSPVWFGGESRCDGVGGGGEYSVFVDIYFADGSHAWALQAMFPRGTHGWVRREVFYAPPKPVSRIHLYRMLRKTSGKAEFRGVFLKREKPPEGHVLFERRFSMRPFRNTDRVERMVVKGDRAVREFGEVPSARAAAQVSALAVWTADSMLKVPPAAVPSPEQRASKSIELELAGGESESAQICVTAPDGEAARPIAIAVGRLVSADCDALPGAVDVRRVGYLARLEGFEGHPFGDNPRELWFPEPLLPVHGMHTTPGGTQSAWLTFKAERGAKPGVYSGKIAVRAGSSSVDVPVSIRVRGFSLPERFGMKTAYSVMDGFTRAVYPDDFAAKKRESWDIMLDHRLNPTDISRTSPPDIADVEYAVKRGMNAFNVLNIVPPNPKAKWVCRAKPKEVFNGGFRAYLDHTLRPYVAELRRRGLDRGAYLYGFDECGGEYFKSMETLWRDLKKTYGLPVMTTAYMFREVAEHRLEFGSPEAMATDVHCPPLAVYDALLADRYRAAGKEVWWYTCCSPHYPYPNVAPYAYPVVECRLMGWLTKLVRADGFLYWHVNYWRGADRMDERETYFPSWRTDTFPKAHGDGVFLYPGREHVLSGIRLANVRDGVEDYEWLLLAEKKVGRNAVEAVMRDLVRSKTDFSRDPHRLRRVRTRIADLISR
;
A
#
# COMPACT_ATOMS: atom_id res chain seq x y z
N MET A 1 -41.80 -41.44 3.86
CA MET A 1 -40.72 -41.91 2.96
C MET A 1 -40.17 -40.84 1.98
N MET A 2 -40.92 -39.84 1.57
CA MET A 2 -40.38 -38.76 0.68
C MET A 2 -39.43 -37.78 1.43
N ALA A 3 -39.68 -37.42 2.66
CA ALA A 3 -38.81 -36.47 3.41
C ALA A 3 -37.39 -37.03 3.71
N ALA A 4 -37.26 -38.33 3.92
CA ALA A 4 -35.95 -38.95 4.16
C ALA A 4 -35.05 -39.00 2.91
N ARG A 5 -35.66 -39.08 1.69
CA ARG A 5 -34.92 -39.02 0.42
C ARG A 5 -34.41 -37.61 0.07
N PHE A 6 -35.14 -36.57 0.49
CA PHE A 6 -34.68 -35.15 0.32
C PHE A 6 -33.52 -34.80 1.26
N LEU A 7 -33.50 -35.30 2.48
CA LEU A 7 -32.40 -35.06 3.43
C LEU A 7 -31.12 -35.81 3.01
N LEU A 8 -31.22 -37.03 2.45
CA LEU A 8 -30.06 -37.77 1.93
C LEU A 8 -29.48 -37.11 0.67
N ALA A 9 -30.32 -36.60 -0.25
CA ALA A 9 -29.87 -35.90 -1.45
C ALA A 9 -29.21 -34.56 -1.11
N ALA A 10 -29.73 -33.80 -0.12
CA ALA A 10 -29.13 -32.58 0.38
C ALA A 10 -27.78 -32.82 1.10
N HIS A 11 -27.68 -33.91 1.84
CA HIS A 11 -26.42 -34.33 2.49
C HIS A 11 -25.36 -34.76 1.48
N ALA A 12 -25.75 -35.53 0.46
CA ALA A 12 -24.85 -35.94 -0.65
C ALA A 12 -24.38 -34.73 -1.48
N ALA A 13 -25.27 -33.76 -1.73
CA ALA A 13 -24.92 -32.53 -2.43
C ALA A 13 -23.97 -31.64 -1.60
N LEU A 14 -24.17 -31.57 -0.28
CA LEU A 14 -23.31 -30.82 0.64
C LEU A 14 -21.92 -31.47 0.78
N VAL A 15 -21.87 -32.81 0.83
CA VAL A 15 -20.60 -33.56 0.85
C VAL A 15 -19.87 -33.45 -0.49
N ALA A 16 -20.59 -33.46 -1.62
CA ALA A 16 -20.01 -33.24 -2.94
C ALA A 16 -19.53 -31.78 -3.14
N LEU A 17 -20.24 -30.79 -2.56
CA LEU A 17 -19.79 -29.40 -2.55
C LEU A 17 -18.55 -29.20 -1.66
N LEU A 18 -18.52 -29.84 -0.49
CA LEU A 18 -17.34 -29.84 0.40
C LEU A 18 -16.14 -30.56 -0.23
N ALA A 19 -16.36 -31.67 -0.94
CA ALA A 19 -15.31 -32.36 -1.69
C ALA A 19 -14.82 -31.56 -2.91
N ALA A 20 -15.71 -30.83 -3.61
CA ALA A 20 -15.33 -29.92 -4.69
C ALA A 20 -14.61 -28.67 -4.17
N PHE A 21 -14.95 -28.16 -2.96
CA PHE A 21 -14.21 -27.08 -2.30
C PHE A 21 -12.84 -27.54 -1.80
N GLN A 22 -12.67 -28.80 -1.39
CA GLN A 22 -11.37 -29.38 -1.05
C GLN A 22 -10.52 -29.72 -2.29
N ALA A 23 -11.11 -30.01 -3.44
CA ALA A 23 -10.41 -30.24 -4.70
C ALA A 23 -9.95 -28.96 -5.40
N ALA A 24 -10.53 -27.79 -5.07
CA ALA A 24 -10.10 -26.48 -5.55
C ALA A 24 -9.00 -25.82 -4.68
N ALA A 25 -8.77 -26.30 -3.46
CA ALA A 25 -7.59 -26.00 -2.67
C ALA A 25 -6.48 -26.93 -3.15
N GLY A 26 -5.45 -26.38 -3.82
CA GLY A 26 -4.30 -27.16 -4.28
C GLY A 26 -3.83 -28.13 -3.20
N GLN A 27 -3.54 -29.39 -3.59
CA GLN A 27 -3.11 -30.44 -2.66
C GLN A 27 -1.87 -29.97 -1.89
N GLY A 28 -2.07 -29.44 -0.68
CA GLY A 28 -1.00 -29.01 0.18
C GLY A 28 -0.23 -30.22 0.67
N VAL A 29 1.05 -30.29 0.39
CA VAL A 29 1.96 -31.23 1.04
C VAL A 29 2.08 -30.81 2.50
N ASN A 30 1.67 -31.68 3.42
CA ASN A 30 1.79 -31.43 4.86
C ASN A 30 2.19 -32.75 5.56
N GLU A 31 3.36 -33.26 5.16
CA GLU A 31 3.93 -34.46 5.73
C GLU A 31 4.67 -34.14 7.02
N ARG A 32 4.38 -34.86 8.08
CA ARG A 32 4.97 -34.69 9.41
C ARG A 32 5.77 -35.90 9.85
N GLU A 33 7.00 -35.66 10.29
CA GLU A 33 7.83 -36.60 11.01
C GLU A 33 7.99 -36.16 12.48
N VAL A 34 8.07 -37.10 13.41
CA VAL A 34 8.18 -36.83 14.85
C VAL A 34 9.40 -37.53 15.41
N PHE A 35 10.32 -36.75 15.94
CA PHE A 35 11.54 -37.22 16.63
C PHE A 35 11.35 -37.03 18.13
N LYS A 36 11.50 -38.13 18.91
CA LYS A 36 11.44 -38.11 20.37
C LYS A 36 12.80 -38.44 20.92
N TYR A 37 13.21 -37.80 22.03
CA TYR A 37 14.50 -37.96 22.65
C TYR A 37 14.29 -38.41 24.10
N ASP A 38 14.68 -39.65 24.40
CA ASP A 38 14.54 -40.26 25.74
C ASP A 38 15.41 -39.54 26.78
N VAL A 39 16.57 -39.03 26.35
CA VAL A 39 17.45 -38.17 27.14
C VAL A 39 17.45 -36.77 26.52
N PRO A 40 16.66 -35.83 27.03
CA PRO A 40 16.64 -34.47 26.55
C PRO A 40 17.99 -33.76 26.76
N ASP A 41 18.48 -33.11 25.71
CA ASP A 41 19.70 -32.32 25.73
C ASP A 41 19.58 -30.99 24.99
N LYS A 42 20.64 -30.18 25.06
CA LYS A 42 20.71 -28.90 24.35
C LYS A 42 21.48 -28.99 23.03
N SER A 43 21.69 -30.16 22.49
CA SER A 43 22.36 -30.31 21.20
C SER A 43 21.70 -29.45 20.15
N PRO A 44 22.45 -28.75 19.31
CA PRO A 44 21.91 -27.92 18.24
C PRO A 44 20.96 -28.68 17.33
N VAL A 45 20.07 -27.94 16.69
CA VAL A 45 19.13 -28.46 15.69
C VAL A 45 19.53 -27.86 14.35
N TRP A 46 19.91 -28.71 13.41
CA TRP A 46 20.22 -28.35 12.04
C TRP A 46 19.26 -29.10 11.11
N PHE A 47 18.49 -28.37 10.34
CA PHE A 47 17.48 -28.96 9.45
C PHE A 47 17.35 -28.19 8.14
N GLY A 48 16.77 -28.81 7.14
CA GLY A 48 16.57 -28.19 5.85
C GLY A 48 16.28 -29.23 4.76
N GLY A 49 16.50 -28.83 3.52
CA GLY A 49 16.30 -29.66 2.35
C GLY A 49 16.31 -28.87 1.06
N GLU A 50 15.93 -29.52 -0.02
CA GLU A 50 15.75 -28.90 -1.33
C GLU A 50 14.28 -28.95 -1.75
N SER A 51 13.82 -27.90 -2.42
CA SER A 51 12.49 -27.88 -3.03
C SER A 51 12.52 -27.22 -4.41
N ARG A 52 11.63 -27.70 -5.30
CA ARG A 52 11.26 -27.05 -6.55
C ARG A 52 9.78 -26.79 -6.56
N CYS A 53 9.35 -25.74 -7.27
CA CYS A 53 7.93 -25.42 -7.32
C CYS A 53 7.49 -24.86 -8.67
N ASP A 54 6.18 -24.96 -8.89
CA ASP A 54 5.48 -24.40 -10.05
C ASP A 54 4.27 -23.59 -9.58
N GLY A 55 4.30 -22.27 -9.85
CA GLY A 55 3.22 -21.33 -9.56
C GLY A 55 2.88 -21.17 -8.07
N VAL A 56 3.81 -21.42 -7.14
CA VAL A 56 3.55 -21.24 -5.71
C VAL A 56 3.33 -19.78 -5.37
N GLY A 57 2.10 -19.45 -4.92
CA GLY A 57 1.68 -18.09 -4.56
C GLY A 57 0.80 -18.06 -3.34
N GLY A 58 0.35 -16.85 -2.95
CA GLY A 58 -0.50 -16.64 -1.77
C GLY A 58 0.29 -16.41 -0.48
N GLY A 59 -0.42 -16.10 0.62
CA GLY A 59 0.15 -15.74 1.93
C GLY A 59 0.47 -16.91 2.86
N GLY A 60 0.35 -18.16 2.38
CA GLY A 60 0.57 -19.36 3.19
C GLY A 60 2.03 -19.73 3.40
N GLU A 61 2.29 -20.98 3.82
CA GLU A 61 3.62 -21.48 4.17
C GLU A 61 4.18 -22.38 3.07
N TYR A 62 5.46 -22.15 2.72
CA TYR A 62 6.23 -22.97 1.81
C TYR A 62 7.64 -23.12 2.37
N SER A 63 7.86 -24.21 3.12
CA SER A 63 9.12 -24.39 3.88
C SER A 63 9.32 -25.86 4.31
N VAL A 64 10.56 -26.19 4.72
CA VAL A 64 10.78 -27.21 5.74
C VAL A 64 10.59 -26.53 7.08
N PHE A 65 9.65 -27.01 7.88
CA PHE A 65 9.16 -26.35 9.08
C PHE A 65 9.41 -27.23 10.31
N VAL A 66 9.82 -26.64 11.43
CA VAL A 66 10.15 -27.37 12.66
C VAL A 66 9.50 -26.72 13.87
N ASP A 67 8.83 -27.55 14.69
CA ASP A 67 8.39 -27.21 16.03
C ASP A 67 9.23 -27.99 17.06
N ILE A 68 9.79 -27.29 18.04
CA ILE A 68 10.62 -27.86 19.10
C ILE A 68 9.87 -27.81 20.42
N TYR A 69 9.82 -28.94 21.12
CA TYR A 69 9.26 -29.08 22.46
C TYR A 69 10.39 -29.35 23.45
N PHE A 70 10.46 -28.55 24.49
CA PHE A 70 11.46 -28.66 25.53
C PHE A 70 11.00 -29.61 26.66
N ALA A 71 11.94 -30.09 27.45
CA ALA A 71 11.67 -31.02 28.56
C ALA A 71 10.82 -30.40 29.68
N ASP A 72 10.82 -29.07 29.81
CA ASP A 72 10.01 -28.34 30.77
C ASP A 72 8.57 -28.03 30.29
N GLY A 73 8.16 -28.56 29.11
CA GLY A 73 6.86 -28.35 28.53
C GLY A 73 6.75 -27.06 27.70
N SER A 74 7.72 -26.17 27.75
CA SER A 74 7.76 -25.00 26.86
C SER A 74 8.15 -25.41 25.43
N HIS A 75 8.02 -24.50 24.48
CA HIS A 75 8.23 -24.81 23.06
C HIS A 75 8.85 -23.62 22.30
N ALA A 76 9.47 -23.93 21.15
CA ALA A 76 9.85 -22.98 20.12
C ALA A 76 9.17 -23.41 18.82
N TRP A 77 8.22 -22.60 18.35
CA TRP A 77 7.43 -22.90 17.16
C TRP A 77 7.89 -22.08 15.95
N ALA A 78 7.52 -22.58 14.78
CA ALA A 78 7.68 -21.89 13.51
C ALA A 78 9.13 -21.60 13.10
N LEU A 79 10.07 -22.48 13.40
CA LEU A 79 11.39 -22.42 12.80
C LEU A 79 11.30 -22.91 11.35
N GLN A 80 11.71 -22.09 10.39
CA GLN A 80 11.40 -22.33 8.97
C GLN A 80 12.63 -22.18 8.07
N ALA A 81 12.92 -23.22 7.28
CA ALA A 81 13.75 -23.11 6.09
C ALA A 81 12.84 -22.76 4.90
N MET A 82 12.60 -21.47 4.71
CA MET A 82 11.63 -20.95 3.72
C MET A 82 12.19 -21.01 2.31
N PHE A 83 11.40 -21.48 1.35
CA PHE A 83 11.73 -21.46 -0.07
C PHE A 83 11.16 -20.24 -0.78
N PRO A 84 11.80 -19.80 -1.87
CA PRO A 84 11.26 -18.73 -2.71
C PRO A 84 9.95 -19.20 -3.37
N ARG A 85 9.02 -18.25 -3.61
CA ARG A 85 7.74 -18.53 -4.28
C ARG A 85 7.86 -18.31 -5.79
N GLY A 86 6.77 -18.58 -6.52
CA GLY A 86 6.72 -18.50 -7.98
C GLY A 86 6.97 -19.86 -8.61
N THR A 87 7.77 -19.89 -9.69
CA THR A 87 8.23 -21.12 -10.36
C THR A 87 9.76 -21.14 -10.33
N HIS A 88 10.34 -22.20 -9.80
CA HIS A 88 11.80 -22.38 -9.75
C HIS A 88 12.20 -23.85 -9.71
N GLY A 89 13.43 -24.16 -10.18
CA GLY A 89 14.08 -25.44 -10.03
C GLY A 89 14.48 -25.73 -8.57
N TRP A 90 15.29 -26.75 -8.35
CA TRP A 90 15.74 -27.13 -7.03
C TRP A 90 16.53 -26.03 -6.33
N VAL A 91 16.08 -25.64 -5.15
CA VAL A 91 16.70 -24.64 -4.27
C VAL A 91 16.89 -25.26 -2.91
N ARG A 92 18.10 -25.13 -2.35
CA ARG A 92 18.46 -25.60 -1.00
C ARG A 92 18.21 -24.50 0.01
N ARG A 93 17.65 -24.89 1.17
CA ARG A 93 17.46 -24.02 2.35
C ARG A 93 17.69 -24.82 3.61
N GLU A 94 18.43 -24.21 4.55
CA GLU A 94 18.77 -24.81 5.82
C GLU A 94 18.63 -23.78 6.94
N VAL A 95 18.39 -24.28 8.14
CA VAL A 95 18.31 -23.49 9.38
C VAL A 95 19.14 -24.18 10.44
N PHE A 96 19.88 -23.39 11.18
CA PHE A 96 20.62 -23.77 12.36
C PHE A 96 20.05 -23.05 13.58
N TYR A 97 19.73 -23.82 14.63
CA TYR A 97 19.14 -23.31 15.86
C TYR A 97 19.85 -23.91 17.08
N ALA A 98 20.34 -23.08 17.98
CA ALA A 98 20.91 -23.49 19.26
C ALA A 98 19.82 -23.42 20.34
N PRO A 99 19.29 -24.55 20.84
CA PRO A 99 18.23 -24.56 21.82
C PRO A 99 18.67 -24.00 23.17
N PRO A 100 17.95 -23.08 23.80
CA PRO A 100 18.28 -22.56 25.13
C PRO A 100 18.01 -23.57 26.24
N LYS A 101 17.19 -24.60 25.97
CA LYS A 101 16.72 -25.61 26.92
C LYS A 101 16.85 -27.02 26.35
N PRO A 102 16.86 -28.06 27.18
CA PRO A 102 16.84 -29.45 26.71
C PRO A 102 15.62 -29.77 25.85
N VAL A 103 15.86 -30.35 24.67
CA VAL A 103 14.83 -30.71 23.70
C VAL A 103 14.33 -32.14 23.96
N SER A 104 13.03 -32.32 24.15
CA SER A 104 12.37 -33.62 24.35
C SER A 104 11.77 -34.19 23.07
N ARG A 105 11.31 -33.31 22.16
CA ARG A 105 10.63 -33.72 20.93
C ARG A 105 10.77 -32.65 19.85
N ILE A 106 10.86 -33.10 18.60
CA ILE A 106 10.83 -32.22 17.42
C ILE A 106 9.79 -32.74 16.43
N HIS A 107 8.98 -31.86 15.89
CA HIS A 107 8.13 -32.12 14.73
C HIS A 107 8.75 -31.44 13.51
N LEU A 108 9.03 -32.22 12.46
CA LEU A 108 9.52 -31.76 11.18
C LEU A 108 8.41 -31.88 10.15
N TYR A 109 8.18 -30.85 9.36
CA TYR A 109 7.16 -30.83 8.33
C TYR A 109 7.75 -30.43 6.98
N ARG A 110 7.31 -31.10 5.91
CA ARG A 110 7.37 -30.61 4.54
C ARG A 110 6.07 -29.83 4.30
N MET A 111 6.16 -28.53 4.22
CA MET A 111 4.96 -27.68 4.30
C MET A 111 4.72 -26.88 3.02
N LEU A 112 3.56 -27.11 2.42
CA LEU A 112 2.94 -26.26 1.43
C LEU A 112 1.47 -26.07 1.85
N ARG A 113 1.18 -24.98 2.60
CA ARG A 113 -0.11 -24.78 3.24
C ARG A 113 -0.68 -23.39 2.96
N LYS A 114 -1.96 -23.31 2.58
CA LYS A 114 -2.66 -22.06 2.24
C LYS A 114 -1.94 -21.28 1.12
N THR A 115 -1.39 -22.00 0.16
CA THR A 115 -0.72 -21.47 -1.04
C THR A 115 -1.39 -22.03 -2.29
N SER A 116 -1.23 -21.35 -3.42
CA SER A 116 -1.49 -21.91 -4.75
C SER A 116 -0.25 -22.66 -5.28
N GLY A 117 -0.40 -23.35 -6.40
CA GLY A 117 0.71 -24.03 -7.09
C GLY A 117 1.07 -25.38 -6.51
N LYS A 118 2.20 -25.92 -6.97
CA LYS A 118 2.72 -27.25 -6.59
C LYS A 118 4.17 -27.12 -6.13
N ALA A 119 4.57 -27.96 -5.17
CA ALA A 119 5.96 -28.06 -4.73
C ALA A 119 6.36 -29.52 -4.50
N GLU A 120 7.63 -29.79 -4.75
CA GLU A 120 8.27 -31.07 -4.46
C GLU A 120 9.45 -30.83 -3.53
N PHE A 121 9.68 -31.76 -2.61
CA PHE A 121 10.76 -31.72 -1.64
C PHE A 121 11.67 -32.94 -1.81
N ARG A 122 12.98 -32.76 -1.64
CA ARG A 122 13.95 -33.85 -1.59
C ARG A 122 15.07 -33.56 -0.60
N GLY A 123 15.74 -34.59 -0.13
CA GLY A 123 16.88 -34.45 0.78
C GLY A 123 16.55 -33.70 2.06
N VAL A 124 15.28 -33.75 2.52
CA VAL A 124 14.86 -33.15 3.77
C VAL A 124 15.51 -33.90 4.94
N PHE A 125 16.12 -33.19 5.86
CA PHE A 125 16.84 -33.75 6.99
C PHE A 125 16.64 -32.95 8.26
N LEU A 126 16.87 -33.61 9.37
CA LEU A 126 17.01 -33.01 10.70
C LEU A 126 18.16 -33.71 11.44
N LYS A 127 19.09 -32.93 11.95
CA LYS A 127 20.24 -33.41 12.70
C LYS A 127 20.37 -32.71 14.04
N ARG A 128 20.82 -33.42 15.06
CA ARG A 128 21.12 -32.90 16.39
C ARG A 128 22.62 -32.66 16.52
N GLU A 129 23.15 -31.85 15.65
CA GLU A 129 24.55 -31.45 15.58
C GLU A 129 24.72 -30.04 15.05
N LYS A 130 25.85 -29.44 15.30
CA LYS A 130 26.23 -28.16 14.73
C LYS A 130 26.75 -28.37 13.30
N PRO A 131 26.30 -27.53 12.33
CA PRO A 131 26.94 -27.49 11.01
C PRO A 131 28.42 -27.10 11.13
N PRO A 132 29.26 -27.49 10.17
CA PRO A 132 30.68 -27.08 10.15
C PRO A 132 30.81 -25.53 10.16
N GLU A 133 31.93 -25.06 10.75
CA GLU A 133 32.26 -23.61 10.69
C GLU A 133 32.39 -23.16 9.25
N GLY A 134 31.78 -22.00 8.92
CA GLY A 134 31.76 -21.49 7.58
C GLY A 134 30.71 -22.15 6.65
N HIS A 135 29.92 -23.11 7.13
CA HIS A 135 28.86 -23.73 6.31
C HIS A 135 27.81 -22.70 5.87
N VAL A 136 27.48 -22.73 4.59
CA VAL A 136 26.46 -21.84 3.99
C VAL A 136 25.10 -22.49 4.08
N LEU A 137 24.26 -22.01 4.98
CA LEU A 137 22.88 -22.49 5.18
C LEU A 137 21.96 -22.14 4.00
N PHE A 138 22.16 -20.97 3.42
CA PHE A 138 21.58 -20.60 2.12
C PHE A 138 22.37 -19.47 1.45
N GLU A 139 22.23 -19.41 0.13
CA GLU A 139 22.71 -18.30 -0.68
C GLU A 139 21.55 -17.73 -1.50
N ARG A 140 21.52 -16.42 -1.62
CA ARG A 140 20.59 -15.70 -2.47
C ARG A 140 21.35 -14.65 -3.29
N ARG A 141 21.09 -14.60 -4.59
CA ARG A 141 21.73 -13.65 -5.52
C ARG A 141 20.73 -12.60 -5.96
N PHE A 142 21.20 -11.37 -5.98
CA PHE A 142 20.45 -10.21 -6.46
C PHE A 142 21.25 -9.57 -7.59
N SER A 143 20.63 -9.37 -8.75
CA SER A 143 21.24 -8.63 -9.82
C SER A 143 21.44 -7.15 -9.42
N MET A 144 22.66 -6.66 -9.52
CA MET A 144 22.98 -5.23 -9.31
C MET A 144 22.98 -4.44 -10.62
N ARG A 145 22.58 -5.07 -11.74
CA ARG A 145 22.38 -4.32 -12.97
C ARG A 145 21.24 -3.30 -12.78
N PRO A 146 21.38 -2.13 -13.34
CA PRO A 146 22.33 -1.66 -14.35
C PRO A 146 23.64 -1.07 -13.81
N PHE A 147 23.90 -1.06 -12.50
CA PHE A 147 25.03 -0.33 -11.91
C PHE A 147 26.37 -1.05 -11.98
N ARG A 148 26.35 -2.39 -11.95
CA ARG A 148 27.57 -3.22 -11.90
C ARG A 148 27.32 -4.52 -12.64
N ASN A 149 28.33 -5.01 -13.34
CA ASN A 149 28.33 -6.37 -13.91
C ASN A 149 28.53 -7.44 -12.84
N THR A 150 28.04 -7.19 -11.62
CA THR A 150 28.10 -8.09 -10.50
C THR A 150 26.69 -8.32 -9.96
N ASP A 151 26.49 -9.48 -9.33
CA ASP A 151 25.32 -9.75 -8.50
C ASP A 151 25.74 -9.60 -7.03
N ARG A 152 24.90 -8.98 -6.21
CA ARG A 152 25.06 -9.03 -4.77
C ARG A 152 24.65 -10.41 -4.28
N VAL A 153 25.46 -11.00 -3.44
CA VAL A 153 25.21 -12.30 -2.82
C VAL A 153 24.96 -12.09 -1.35
N GLU A 154 23.84 -12.60 -0.88
CA GLU A 154 23.54 -12.75 0.53
C GLU A 154 23.73 -14.21 0.92
N ARG A 155 24.52 -14.46 1.97
CA ARG A 155 24.74 -15.77 2.53
C ARG A 155 24.39 -15.78 4.01
N MET A 156 23.74 -16.83 4.45
CA MET A 156 23.64 -17.14 5.86
C MET A 156 24.70 -18.19 6.19
N VAL A 157 25.68 -17.81 6.98
CA VAL A 157 26.88 -18.62 7.26
C VAL A 157 26.94 -18.95 8.75
N VAL A 158 27.36 -20.17 9.08
CA VAL A 158 27.59 -20.61 10.47
C VAL A 158 28.88 -20.01 10.96
N LYS A 159 28.82 -19.23 12.06
CA LYS A 159 29.98 -18.69 12.78
C LYS A 159 29.79 -18.89 14.29
N GLY A 160 30.66 -19.70 14.89
CA GLY A 160 30.45 -20.10 16.26
C GLY A 160 29.09 -20.79 16.44
N ASP A 161 28.31 -20.39 17.43
CA ASP A 161 27.00 -20.95 17.73
C ASP A 161 25.84 -20.15 17.10
N ARG A 162 26.10 -19.37 16.05
CA ARG A 162 25.13 -18.51 15.38
C ARG A 162 25.19 -18.67 13.88
N ALA A 163 24.02 -18.44 13.25
CA ALA A 163 23.93 -18.14 11.83
C ALA A 163 24.14 -16.63 11.63
N VAL A 164 25.13 -16.25 10.84
CA VAL A 164 25.51 -14.86 10.57
C VAL A 164 25.26 -14.56 9.10
N ARG A 165 24.70 -13.40 8.85
CA ARG A 165 24.42 -12.92 7.49
C ARG A 165 25.65 -12.21 6.94
N GLU A 166 26.08 -12.64 5.76
CA GLU A 166 27.20 -12.03 5.02
C GLU A 166 26.73 -11.55 3.66
N PHE A 167 27.32 -10.46 3.21
CA PHE A 167 27.11 -9.91 1.88
C PHE A 167 28.40 -9.91 1.09
N GLY A 168 28.30 -10.26 -0.19
CA GLY A 168 29.40 -10.24 -1.14
C GLY A 168 28.93 -9.86 -2.53
N GLU A 169 29.85 -9.74 -3.47
CA GLU A 169 29.55 -9.54 -4.89
C GLU A 169 30.19 -10.66 -5.71
N VAL A 170 29.50 -11.12 -6.73
CA VAL A 170 29.98 -12.11 -7.69
C VAL A 170 29.71 -11.64 -9.11
N PRO A 171 30.47 -12.07 -10.14
CA PRO A 171 30.17 -11.77 -11.52
C PRO A 171 28.72 -12.18 -11.86
N SER A 172 27.99 -11.32 -12.56
CA SER A 172 26.59 -11.59 -12.94
C SER A 172 26.55 -12.70 -13.99
N ALA A 173 25.81 -13.79 -13.69
CA ALA A 173 25.58 -14.89 -14.62
C ALA A 173 24.47 -14.59 -15.67
N ARG A 174 23.79 -13.44 -15.58
CA ARG A 174 22.71 -13.06 -16.47
C ARG A 174 23.27 -12.40 -17.72
N ALA A 175 23.13 -13.06 -18.86
CA ALA A 175 23.07 -12.36 -20.13
C ALA A 175 21.86 -11.41 -20.09
N ALA A 176 22.08 -10.10 -20.22
CA ALA A 176 20.99 -9.16 -20.33
C ALA A 176 20.16 -9.48 -21.56
N ALA A 177 18.85 -9.36 -21.48
CA ALA A 177 18.05 -9.18 -22.69
C ALA A 177 18.57 -7.88 -23.33
N GLN A 178 19.36 -8.00 -24.40
CA GLN A 178 20.07 -6.86 -24.97
C GLN A 178 19.13 -6.07 -25.86
N VAL A 179 19.00 -4.79 -25.57
CA VAL A 179 18.51 -3.83 -26.55
C VAL A 179 19.71 -3.45 -27.41
N SER A 180 19.66 -3.72 -28.72
CA SER A 180 20.77 -3.43 -29.64
C SER A 180 20.91 -1.96 -29.99
N ALA A 181 19.90 -1.13 -29.68
CA ALA A 181 19.88 0.31 -29.89
C ALA A 181 18.99 0.97 -28.80
N LEU A 182 19.18 2.27 -28.60
CA LEU A 182 18.35 3.07 -27.68
C LEU A 182 16.87 2.96 -28.09
N ALA A 183 16.02 2.57 -27.13
CA ALA A 183 14.58 2.43 -27.32
C ALA A 183 13.81 3.42 -26.44
N VAL A 184 12.91 4.19 -27.08
CA VAL A 184 11.92 5.04 -26.41
C VAL A 184 10.56 4.35 -26.54
N TRP A 185 9.83 4.20 -25.43
CA TRP A 185 8.54 3.56 -25.38
C TRP A 185 7.68 4.17 -24.28
N THR A 186 6.39 3.85 -24.23
CA THR A 186 5.45 4.38 -23.24
C THR A 186 4.93 3.27 -22.32
N ALA A 187 4.64 3.63 -21.08
CA ALA A 187 3.99 2.75 -20.13
C ALA A 187 2.84 3.47 -19.42
N ASP A 188 1.84 2.68 -19.02
CA ASP A 188 0.75 3.18 -18.19
C ASP A 188 1.24 3.59 -16.80
N SER A 189 0.61 4.61 -16.19
CA SER A 189 0.90 5.06 -14.82
C SER A 189 0.66 3.97 -13.77
N MET A 190 -0.19 3.01 -14.06
CA MET A 190 -0.50 1.89 -13.17
C MET A 190 0.51 0.73 -13.26
N LEU A 191 1.60 0.90 -13.98
CA LEU A 191 2.68 -0.07 -14.08
C LEU A 191 3.95 0.48 -13.44
N LYS A 192 4.66 -0.37 -12.73
CA LYS A 192 6.00 -0.07 -12.25
C LYS A 192 7.02 -0.47 -13.30
N VAL A 193 7.88 0.45 -13.63
CA VAL A 193 8.98 0.24 -14.59
C VAL A 193 10.30 0.21 -13.82
N PRO A 194 10.80 -0.97 -13.41
CA PRO A 194 12.08 -1.07 -12.73
C PRO A 194 13.25 -0.77 -13.67
N PRO A 195 14.44 -0.45 -13.15
CA PRO A 195 15.62 -0.16 -13.99
C PRO A 195 16.01 -1.31 -14.92
N ALA A 196 15.73 -2.55 -14.54
CA ALA A 196 16.00 -3.75 -15.33
C ALA A 196 14.90 -4.09 -16.35
N ALA A 197 13.87 -3.25 -16.49
CA ALA A 197 12.80 -3.45 -17.46
C ALA A 197 13.36 -3.40 -18.89
N VAL A 198 12.88 -4.33 -19.73
CA VAL A 198 13.14 -4.35 -21.17
C VAL A 198 11.78 -4.32 -21.86
N PRO A 199 11.55 -3.39 -22.80
CA PRO A 199 10.28 -3.30 -23.49
C PRO A 199 10.00 -4.56 -24.32
N SER A 200 8.77 -5.05 -24.30
CA SER A 200 8.32 -6.08 -25.24
C SER A 200 8.32 -5.54 -26.68
N PRO A 201 8.22 -6.41 -27.71
CA PRO A 201 8.07 -5.94 -29.10
C PRO A 201 6.89 -5.00 -29.28
N GLU A 202 5.76 -5.27 -28.63
CA GLU A 202 4.54 -4.44 -28.68
C GLU A 202 4.78 -3.07 -28.01
N GLN A 203 5.46 -3.03 -26.87
CA GLN A 203 5.81 -1.78 -26.18
C GLN A 203 6.80 -0.95 -27.01
N ARG A 204 7.74 -1.59 -27.73
CA ARG A 204 8.64 -0.87 -28.68
C ARG A 204 7.87 -0.26 -29.86
N ALA A 205 6.81 -0.93 -30.31
CA ALA A 205 5.96 -0.44 -31.38
C ALA A 205 5.02 0.66 -30.91
N SER A 206 4.52 0.59 -29.64
CA SER A 206 3.64 1.60 -29.04
C SER A 206 4.45 2.78 -28.51
N LYS A 207 4.32 3.93 -29.18
CA LYS A 207 5.02 5.18 -28.81
C LYS A 207 4.06 6.33 -28.61
N SER A 208 2.80 6.08 -28.37
CA SER A 208 1.79 7.11 -28.13
C SER A 208 1.33 7.16 -26.69
N ILE A 209 0.89 8.33 -26.25
CA ILE A 209 0.20 8.53 -24.98
C ILE A 209 -1.24 8.92 -25.33
N GLU A 210 -2.20 8.11 -24.84
CA GLU A 210 -3.62 8.37 -25.01
C GLU A 210 -4.28 8.40 -23.64
N LEU A 211 -4.82 9.56 -23.25
CA LEU A 211 -5.44 9.76 -21.95
C LEU A 211 -6.83 10.41 -22.08
N GLU A 212 -7.60 10.30 -21.02
CA GLU A 212 -8.94 10.85 -20.92
C GLU A 212 -9.10 11.53 -19.56
N LEU A 213 -9.53 12.80 -19.56
CA LEU A 213 -9.68 13.64 -18.37
C LEU A 213 -11.02 14.35 -18.37
N ALA A 214 -11.52 14.65 -17.16
CA ALA A 214 -12.51 15.69 -16.92
C ALA A 214 -11.83 17.05 -16.70
N GLY A 215 -12.60 18.13 -16.73
CA GLY A 215 -12.08 19.43 -16.29
C GLY A 215 -11.72 19.40 -14.79
N GLY A 216 -10.57 19.95 -14.43
CA GLY A 216 -10.04 19.94 -13.06
C GLY A 216 -9.42 18.63 -12.62
N GLU A 217 -9.11 17.72 -13.54
CA GLU A 217 -8.53 16.40 -13.30
C GLU A 217 -7.08 16.33 -13.75
N SER A 218 -6.35 15.41 -13.16
CA SER A 218 -4.99 15.04 -13.55
C SER A 218 -4.91 13.56 -13.90
N GLU A 219 -4.18 13.21 -14.96
CA GLU A 219 -3.95 11.82 -15.37
C GLU A 219 -2.47 11.65 -15.75
N SER A 220 -1.90 10.49 -15.53
CA SER A 220 -0.46 10.28 -15.72
C SER A 220 -0.12 9.17 -16.70
N ALA A 221 1.05 9.29 -17.32
CA ALA A 221 1.68 8.29 -18.17
C ALA A 221 3.19 8.30 -17.96
N GLN A 222 3.88 7.28 -18.48
CA GLN A 222 5.33 7.19 -18.42
C GLN A 222 5.95 7.18 -19.84
N ILE A 223 7.07 7.87 -19.98
CA ILE A 223 7.99 7.72 -21.11
C ILE A 223 9.24 7.03 -20.59
N CYS A 224 9.58 5.91 -21.18
CA CYS A 224 10.68 5.05 -20.79
C CYS A 224 11.77 5.08 -21.84
N VAL A 225 13.02 5.23 -21.41
CA VAL A 225 14.20 5.22 -22.27
C VAL A 225 15.08 4.06 -21.84
N THR A 226 15.22 3.06 -22.71
CA THR A 226 16.06 1.88 -22.50
C THR A 226 17.34 2.03 -23.33
N ALA A 227 18.50 1.94 -22.68
CA ALA A 227 19.80 2.02 -23.33
C ALA A 227 20.44 0.64 -23.51
N PRO A 228 21.25 0.43 -24.59
CA PRO A 228 22.06 -0.76 -24.75
C PRO A 228 23.05 -0.96 -23.60
N ASP A 229 23.45 -2.22 -23.40
CA ASP A 229 24.52 -2.55 -22.45
C ASP A 229 25.87 -2.04 -22.97
N GLY A 230 26.73 -1.59 -22.07
CA GLY A 230 28.07 -1.08 -22.40
C GLY A 230 28.14 0.35 -22.96
N GLU A 231 26.99 0.99 -23.21
CA GLU A 231 27.00 2.43 -23.59
C GLU A 231 27.21 3.31 -22.35
N ALA A 232 27.90 4.45 -22.57
CA ALA A 232 28.00 5.47 -21.52
C ALA A 232 26.64 6.11 -21.23
N ALA A 233 26.41 6.52 -19.98
CA ALA A 233 25.22 7.27 -19.62
C ALA A 233 25.13 8.58 -20.43
N ARG A 234 23.96 8.85 -20.99
CA ARG A 234 23.69 10.04 -21.82
C ARG A 234 22.57 10.87 -21.17
N PRO A 235 22.68 12.20 -21.19
CA PRO A 235 21.57 13.05 -20.73
C PRO A 235 20.29 12.78 -21.53
N ILE A 236 19.15 12.73 -20.83
CA ILE A 236 17.83 12.65 -21.43
C ILE A 236 17.16 14.01 -21.25
N ALA A 237 16.72 14.60 -22.36
CA ALA A 237 15.90 15.81 -22.37
C ALA A 237 14.51 15.48 -22.89
N ILE A 238 13.49 15.95 -22.17
CA ILE A 238 12.08 15.81 -22.53
C ILE A 238 11.49 17.19 -22.73
N ALA A 239 11.01 17.45 -23.93
CA ALA A 239 10.37 18.71 -24.30
C ALA A 239 8.90 18.46 -24.68
N VAL A 240 7.99 18.98 -23.90
CA VAL A 240 6.55 18.88 -24.14
C VAL A 240 6.15 19.92 -25.16
N GLY A 241 5.63 19.46 -26.31
CA GLY A 241 5.06 20.32 -27.33
C GLY A 241 3.67 20.83 -26.92
N ARG A 242 3.18 21.81 -27.65
CA ARG A 242 1.83 22.35 -27.44
C ARG A 242 0.80 21.28 -27.81
N LEU A 243 -0.17 21.03 -26.93
CA LEU A 243 -1.34 20.17 -27.19
C LEU A 243 -2.49 21.06 -27.65
N VAL A 244 -3.02 20.81 -28.84
CA VAL A 244 -4.04 21.66 -29.46
C VAL A 244 -5.24 20.83 -29.93
N SER A 245 -6.42 21.41 -29.85
CA SER A 245 -7.67 20.84 -30.41
C SER A 245 -7.71 21.03 -31.94
N ALA A 246 -8.74 20.44 -32.57
CA ALA A 246 -9.00 20.65 -33.98
C ALA A 246 -9.25 22.14 -34.35
N ASP A 247 -9.79 22.93 -33.42
CA ASP A 247 -10.00 24.37 -33.54
C ASP A 247 -8.75 25.20 -33.20
N CYS A 248 -7.58 24.57 -33.07
CA CYS A 248 -6.30 25.15 -32.67
C CYS A 248 -6.25 25.77 -31.26
N ASP A 249 -7.25 25.52 -30.41
CA ASP A 249 -7.21 25.92 -29.01
C ASP A 249 -6.14 25.06 -28.26
N ALA A 250 -5.31 25.72 -27.45
CA ALA A 250 -4.39 24.99 -26.60
C ALA A 250 -5.15 24.32 -25.45
N LEU A 251 -4.69 23.14 -25.01
CA LEU A 251 -5.19 22.53 -23.78
C LEU A 251 -4.93 23.47 -22.60
N PRO A 252 -5.98 23.99 -21.93
CA PRO A 252 -5.79 24.79 -20.73
C PRO A 252 -5.38 23.87 -19.57
N GLY A 253 -4.15 24.02 -19.13
CA GLY A 253 -3.59 23.19 -18.07
C GLY A 253 -2.07 23.08 -18.19
N ALA A 254 -1.51 22.22 -17.36
CA ALA A 254 -0.09 22.00 -17.28
C ALA A 254 0.29 20.53 -17.56
N VAL A 255 1.49 20.31 -18.04
CA VAL A 255 2.13 19.01 -18.07
C VAL A 255 3.37 19.08 -17.17
N ASP A 256 3.30 18.39 -16.03
CA ASP A 256 4.45 18.24 -15.13
C ASP A 256 5.26 17.02 -15.54
N VAL A 257 6.57 17.17 -15.63
CA VAL A 257 7.51 16.11 -16.02
C VAL A 257 8.46 15.87 -14.87
N ARG A 258 8.48 14.63 -14.37
CA ARG A 258 9.38 14.18 -13.32
C ARG A 258 10.16 12.96 -13.80
N ARG A 259 11.36 12.75 -13.28
CA ARG A 259 12.02 11.45 -13.42
C ARG A 259 11.64 10.54 -12.26
N VAL A 260 11.52 9.26 -12.54
CA VAL A 260 11.28 8.25 -11.51
C VAL A 260 12.60 7.92 -10.82
N GLY A 261 12.62 8.05 -9.51
CA GLY A 261 13.70 7.57 -8.64
C GLY A 261 13.45 6.16 -8.14
N TYR A 262 14.49 5.51 -7.64
CA TYR A 262 14.47 4.10 -7.28
C TYR A 262 14.97 3.88 -5.86
N LEU A 263 14.16 3.19 -5.06
CA LEU A 263 14.48 2.80 -3.68
C LEU A 263 14.98 1.38 -3.65
N ALA A 264 16.02 1.09 -2.87
CA ALA A 264 16.48 -0.28 -2.71
C ALA A 264 15.46 -1.15 -1.96
N ARG A 265 15.29 -2.38 -2.42
CA ARG A 265 14.52 -3.39 -1.71
C ARG A 265 15.28 -3.80 -0.44
N LEU A 266 14.63 -3.63 0.71
CA LEU A 266 15.12 -4.14 1.99
C LEU A 266 14.77 -5.61 2.16
N GLU A 267 15.52 -6.31 3.01
CA GLU A 267 15.30 -7.72 3.31
C GLU A 267 14.04 -7.95 4.16
N GLY A 268 13.52 -9.19 4.09
CA GLY A 268 12.36 -9.60 4.89
C GLY A 268 11.00 -9.25 4.28
N PHE A 269 10.99 -8.68 3.08
CA PHE A 269 9.76 -8.29 2.41
C PHE A 269 8.99 -9.52 1.89
N GLU A 270 7.71 -9.67 2.28
CA GLU A 270 6.80 -10.66 1.69
C GLU A 270 6.28 -10.15 0.34
N GLY A 271 6.65 -10.86 -0.74
CA GLY A 271 6.19 -10.55 -2.08
C GLY A 271 4.67 -10.70 -2.22
N HIS A 272 4.06 -9.86 -3.04
CA HIS A 272 2.68 -10.01 -3.50
C HIS A 272 2.66 -10.93 -4.73
N PRO A 273 1.65 -11.86 -4.92
CA PRO A 273 1.61 -12.78 -6.07
C PRO A 273 1.61 -12.07 -7.43
N PHE A 274 1.03 -10.88 -7.50
CA PHE A 274 0.97 -10.03 -8.70
C PHE A 274 1.84 -8.78 -8.58
N GLY A 275 2.70 -8.72 -7.56
CA GLY A 275 3.59 -7.59 -7.30
C GLY A 275 4.91 -7.70 -8.05
N ASP A 276 5.84 -6.87 -7.62
CA ASP A 276 7.15 -6.82 -8.22
C ASP A 276 7.89 -8.16 -8.12
N ASN A 277 8.65 -8.48 -9.15
CA ASN A 277 9.51 -9.64 -9.16
C ASN A 277 10.38 -9.66 -7.87
N PRO A 278 10.36 -10.76 -7.08
CA PRO A 278 11.18 -10.86 -5.87
C PRO A 278 12.69 -10.70 -6.11
N ARG A 279 13.14 -10.86 -7.36
CA ARG A 279 14.53 -10.64 -7.78
C ARG A 279 14.84 -9.20 -8.16
N GLU A 280 13.82 -8.34 -8.29
CA GLU A 280 14.02 -6.92 -8.52
C GLU A 280 14.50 -6.25 -7.23
N LEU A 281 15.59 -5.51 -7.34
CA LEU A 281 16.22 -4.84 -6.19
C LEU A 281 15.73 -3.42 -5.99
N TRP A 282 15.01 -2.87 -6.95
CA TRP A 282 14.66 -1.48 -6.98
C TRP A 282 13.17 -1.26 -7.13
N PHE A 283 12.61 -0.47 -6.23
CA PHE A 283 11.24 -0.01 -6.32
C PHE A 283 11.20 1.36 -6.99
N PRO A 284 10.58 1.50 -8.18
CA PRO A 284 10.28 2.81 -8.73
C PRO A 284 9.25 3.49 -7.83
N GLU A 285 9.58 4.66 -7.26
CA GLU A 285 8.68 5.31 -6.31
C GLU A 285 8.81 6.84 -6.25
N PRO A 286 9.92 7.50 -5.79
CA PRO A 286 9.93 8.94 -5.67
C PRO A 286 9.92 9.62 -7.05
N LEU A 287 9.14 10.69 -7.16
CA LEU A 287 9.06 11.54 -8.34
C LEU A 287 9.99 12.74 -8.16
N LEU A 288 11.14 12.70 -8.82
CA LEU A 288 12.22 13.65 -8.71
C LEU A 288 12.11 14.75 -9.80
N PRO A 289 12.69 15.93 -9.60
CA PRO A 289 12.83 16.91 -10.68
C PRO A 289 13.43 16.28 -11.93
N VAL A 290 12.97 16.67 -13.12
CA VAL A 290 13.40 16.05 -14.39
C VAL A 290 14.85 16.37 -14.77
N HIS A 291 15.39 17.47 -14.28
CA HIS A 291 16.79 17.83 -14.54
C HIS A 291 17.75 16.76 -14.00
N GLY A 292 18.86 16.53 -14.70
CA GLY A 292 19.81 15.47 -14.35
C GLY A 292 19.33 14.05 -14.71
N MET A 293 18.29 13.90 -15.52
CA MET A 293 17.88 12.60 -16.03
C MET A 293 18.89 12.06 -17.05
N HIS A 294 19.33 10.83 -16.87
CA HIS A 294 20.31 10.16 -17.75
C HIS A 294 19.83 8.75 -18.12
N THR A 295 20.30 8.26 -19.26
CA THR A 295 20.12 6.84 -19.60
C THR A 295 20.87 5.96 -18.59
N THR A 296 20.31 4.80 -18.32
CA THR A 296 20.93 3.76 -17.50
C THR A 296 21.52 2.70 -18.42
N PRO A 297 22.87 2.54 -18.50
CA PRO A 297 23.50 1.53 -19.36
C PRO A 297 22.90 0.13 -19.11
N GLY A 298 22.43 -0.53 -20.17
CA GLY A 298 21.78 -1.84 -20.06
C GLY A 298 20.44 -1.85 -19.34
N GLY A 299 19.85 -0.69 -19.12
CA GLY A 299 18.63 -0.55 -18.34
C GLY A 299 17.67 0.53 -18.84
N THR A 300 16.59 0.73 -18.09
CA THR A 300 15.52 1.68 -18.39
C THR A 300 15.45 2.77 -17.35
N GLN A 301 15.39 4.02 -17.82
CA GLN A 301 15.02 5.19 -17.02
C GLN A 301 13.64 5.65 -17.44
N SER A 302 12.73 5.79 -16.45
CA SER A 302 11.38 6.29 -16.67
C SER A 302 11.26 7.77 -16.32
N ALA A 303 10.54 8.51 -17.17
CA ALA A 303 9.99 9.81 -16.87
C ALA A 303 8.50 9.67 -16.60
N TRP A 304 8.02 10.33 -15.58
CA TRP A 304 6.62 10.42 -15.20
C TRP A 304 6.03 11.74 -15.69
N LEU A 305 4.94 11.66 -16.43
CA LEU A 305 4.26 12.81 -16.97
C LEU A 305 2.86 12.90 -16.37
N THR A 306 2.52 14.03 -15.78
CA THR A 306 1.19 14.32 -15.27
C THR A 306 0.54 15.41 -16.12
N PHE A 307 -0.54 15.08 -16.80
CA PHE A 307 -1.34 15.99 -17.59
C PHE A 307 -2.50 16.47 -16.73
N LYS A 308 -2.68 17.80 -16.64
CA LYS A 308 -3.77 18.42 -15.89
C LYS A 308 -4.62 19.24 -16.83
N ALA A 309 -5.92 18.97 -16.88
CA ALA A 309 -6.89 19.84 -17.54
C ALA A 309 -7.45 20.84 -16.51
N GLU A 310 -7.48 22.13 -16.85
CA GLU A 310 -8.18 23.11 -16.02
C GLU A 310 -9.68 22.83 -16.00
N ARG A 311 -10.36 23.28 -14.93
CA ARG A 311 -11.81 23.05 -14.76
C ARG A 311 -12.65 23.57 -15.93
N GLY A 312 -12.29 24.68 -16.54
CA GLY A 312 -12.96 25.31 -17.69
C GLY A 312 -12.47 24.82 -19.04
N ALA A 313 -11.65 23.76 -19.11
CA ALA A 313 -11.16 23.23 -20.38
C ALA A 313 -12.32 22.81 -21.29
N LYS A 314 -12.31 23.27 -22.54
CA LYS A 314 -13.33 22.90 -23.53
C LYS A 314 -13.28 21.39 -23.79
N PRO A 315 -14.43 20.71 -23.89
CA PRO A 315 -14.44 19.31 -24.31
C PRO A 315 -13.87 19.14 -25.72
N GLY A 316 -13.10 18.07 -25.92
CA GLY A 316 -12.49 17.80 -27.23
C GLY A 316 -11.27 16.90 -27.12
N VAL A 317 -10.63 16.66 -28.25
CA VAL A 317 -9.38 15.92 -28.34
C VAL A 317 -8.25 16.91 -28.63
N TYR A 318 -7.29 16.96 -27.75
CA TYR A 318 -6.09 17.79 -27.86
C TYR A 318 -4.89 16.91 -28.22
N SER A 319 -4.25 17.22 -29.33
CA SER A 319 -3.16 16.42 -29.87
C SER A 319 -1.87 17.23 -29.95
N GLY A 320 -0.76 16.54 -29.84
CA GLY A 320 0.58 17.11 -29.95
C GLY A 320 1.65 16.02 -29.85
N LYS A 321 2.85 16.42 -29.49
CA LYS A 321 3.98 15.50 -29.35
C LYS A 321 4.91 15.91 -28.22
N ILE A 322 5.62 14.93 -27.69
CA ILE A 322 6.71 15.12 -26.73
C ILE A 322 8.00 14.67 -27.39
N ALA A 323 8.97 15.58 -27.51
CA ALA A 323 10.27 15.25 -28.04
C ALA A 323 11.16 14.70 -26.92
N VAL A 324 11.68 13.49 -27.12
CA VAL A 324 12.63 12.81 -26.23
C VAL A 324 13.98 12.76 -26.90
N ARG A 325 15.00 13.36 -26.30
CA ARG A 325 16.38 13.35 -26.81
C ARG A 325 17.29 12.63 -25.83
N ALA A 326 18.11 11.72 -26.34
CA ALA A 326 19.14 11.05 -25.54
C ALA A 326 20.42 10.93 -26.40
N GLY A 327 21.42 11.75 -26.10
CA GLY A 327 22.61 11.94 -26.94
C GLY A 327 22.21 12.51 -28.31
N SER A 328 22.62 11.83 -29.39
CA SER A 328 22.27 12.19 -30.78
C SER A 328 20.88 11.68 -31.22
N SER A 329 20.27 10.78 -30.46
CA SER A 329 18.97 10.23 -30.79
C SER A 329 17.84 11.18 -30.39
N SER A 330 16.84 11.33 -31.27
CA SER A 330 15.62 12.11 -31.00
C SER A 330 14.39 11.30 -31.45
N VAL A 331 13.40 11.17 -30.58
CA VAL A 331 12.16 10.46 -30.85
C VAL A 331 10.98 11.34 -30.44
N ASP A 332 10.02 11.53 -31.33
CA ASP A 332 8.75 12.18 -31.02
C ASP A 332 7.74 11.13 -30.52
N VAL A 333 7.16 11.38 -29.37
CA VAL A 333 6.08 10.59 -28.77
C VAL A 333 4.76 11.33 -29.01
N PRO A 334 3.85 10.82 -29.86
CA PRO A 334 2.54 11.40 -30.06
C PRO A 334 1.70 11.39 -28.78
N VAL A 335 0.97 12.45 -28.54
CA VAL A 335 0.07 12.59 -27.39
C VAL A 335 -1.34 12.96 -27.86
N SER A 336 -2.34 12.30 -27.32
CA SER A 336 -3.75 12.58 -27.53
C SER A 336 -4.48 12.60 -26.18
N ILE A 337 -5.05 13.74 -25.82
CA ILE A 337 -5.79 13.94 -24.57
C ILE A 337 -7.25 14.23 -24.90
N ARG A 338 -8.15 13.36 -24.47
CA ARG A 338 -9.59 13.59 -24.57
C ARG A 338 -10.09 14.29 -23.30
N VAL A 339 -10.54 15.52 -23.41
CA VAL A 339 -11.24 16.25 -22.35
C VAL A 339 -12.74 15.99 -22.46
N ARG A 340 -13.34 15.48 -21.40
CA ARG A 340 -14.78 15.17 -21.31
C ARG A 340 -15.62 16.44 -21.04
N GLY A 341 -16.91 16.39 -21.35
CA GLY A 341 -17.85 17.49 -21.18
C GLY A 341 -18.35 17.72 -19.76
N PHE A 342 -17.57 17.30 -18.75
CA PHE A 342 -17.86 17.53 -17.34
C PHE A 342 -16.58 17.82 -16.55
N SER A 343 -16.75 18.38 -15.35
CA SER A 343 -15.64 18.74 -14.49
C SER A 343 -15.80 18.13 -13.10
N LEU A 344 -14.67 17.85 -12.44
CA LEU A 344 -14.65 17.41 -11.05
C LEU A 344 -15.15 18.53 -10.12
N PRO A 345 -15.85 18.21 -9.02
CA PRO A 345 -16.26 19.21 -8.04
C PRO A 345 -15.05 19.85 -7.34
N GLU A 346 -15.17 21.10 -6.89
CA GLU A 346 -14.09 21.75 -6.12
C GLU A 346 -13.89 21.11 -4.75
N ARG A 347 -14.98 20.93 -4.03
CA ARG A 347 -14.99 20.21 -2.77
C ARG A 347 -14.81 18.72 -3.05
N PHE A 348 -13.93 18.08 -2.31
CA PHE A 348 -13.70 16.65 -2.44
C PHE A 348 -14.97 15.86 -2.09
N GLY A 349 -15.31 14.87 -2.91
CA GLY A 349 -16.47 14.00 -2.65
C GLY A 349 -16.12 12.87 -1.69
N MET A 350 -14.92 12.30 -1.84
CA MET A 350 -14.43 11.28 -0.94
C MET A 350 -13.89 11.91 0.35
N LYS A 351 -14.38 11.46 1.51
CA LYS A 351 -13.77 11.80 2.79
C LYS A 351 -12.50 10.97 2.99
N THR A 352 -11.41 11.63 3.38
CA THR A 352 -10.15 10.94 3.66
C THR A 352 -9.50 11.46 4.93
N ALA A 353 -8.64 10.65 5.55
CA ALA A 353 -7.75 11.04 6.63
C ALA A 353 -6.35 10.52 6.32
N TYR A 354 -5.53 11.34 5.68
CA TYR A 354 -4.12 11.03 5.40
C TYR A 354 -3.24 11.84 6.33
N SER A 355 -2.65 11.17 7.33
CA SER A 355 -1.93 11.88 8.39
C SER A 355 -0.59 12.44 7.94
N VAL A 356 -0.47 13.77 7.94
CA VAL A 356 0.78 14.51 7.78
C VAL A 356 1.19 15.00 9.16
N MET A 357 2.20 14.40 9.76
CA MET A 357 2.61 14.74 11.13
C MET A 357 3.67 15.83 11.14
N ASP A 358 3.36 16.93 11.79
CA ASP A 358 4.24 18.09 11.97
C ASP A 358 5.57 17.71 12.66
N GLY A 359 5.55 16.74 13.59
CA GLY A 359 6.72 16.32 14.34
C GLY A 359 7.84 15.75 13.45
N PHE A 360 7.50 14.96 12.43
CA PHE A 360 8.49 14.42 11.51
C PHE A 360 8.99 15.48 10.53
N THR A 361 8.09 16.35 10.04
CA THR A 361 8.49 17.47 9.18
C THR A 361 9.47 18.38 9.92
N ARG A 362 9.18 18.71 11.18
CA ARG A 362 10.08 19.54 12.02
C ARG A 362 11.41 18.86 12.33
N ALA A 363 11.40 17.56 12.57
CA ALA A 363 12.63 16.82 12.84
C ALA A 363 13.58 16.78 11.63
N VAL A 364 13.03 16.67 10.42
CA VAL A 364 13.81 16.65 9.18
C VAL A 364 14.17 18.06 8.68
N TYR A 365 13.28 19.03 8.86
CA TYR A 365 13.44 20.43 8.39
C TYR A 365 13.27 21.43 9.55
N PRO A 366 14.18 21.45 10.51
CA PRO A 366 14.02 22.34 11.69
C PRO A 366 14.00 23.82 11.31
N ASP A 367 14.82 24.22 10.33
CA ASP A 367 15.00 25.63 9.93
C ASP A 367 13.95 26.10 8.91
N ASP A 368 13.28 25.16 8.21
CA ASP A 368 12.33 25.46 7.12
C ASP A 368 10.98 24.76 7.32
N PHE A 369 10.63 24.48 8.56
CA PHE A 369 9.45 23.68 8.92
C PHE A 369 8.15 24.23 8.32
N ALA A 370 7.91 25.54 8.40
CA ALA A 370 6.64 26.12 7.96
C ALA A 370 6.43 25.97 6.45
N ALA A 371 7.48 26.22 5.66
CA ALA A 371 7.44 26.06 4.21
C ALA A 371 7.27 24.57 3.82
N LYS A 372 7.99 23.64 4.46
CA LYS A 372 7.91 22.20 4.17
C LYS A 372 6.59 21.58 4.62
N LYS A 373 6.01 22.07 5.70
CA LYS A 373 4.64 21.72 6.08
C LYS A 373 3.65 22.16 5.00
N ARG A 374 3.75 23.40 4.54
CA ARG A 374 2.89 23.94 3.48
C ARG A 374 3.05 23.14 2.19
N GLU A 375 4.28 22.85 1.77
CA GLU A 375 4.58 22.05 0.59
C GLU A 375 3.96 20.64 0.71
N SER A 376 4.08 19.98 1.87
CA SER A 376 3.45 18.69 2.13
C SER A 376 1.91 18.76 2.01
N TRP A 377 1.29 19.81 2.56
CA TRP A 377 -0.15 20.00 2.47
C TRP A 377 -0.60 20.30 1.04
N ASP A 378 0.16 21.09 0.29
CA ASP A 378 -0.12 21.41 -1.11
C ASP A 378 -0.11 20.15 -1.97
N ILE A 379 0.90 19.27 -1.79
CA ILE A 379 0.94 17.98 -2.48
C ILE A 379 -0.32 17.17 -2.16
N MET A 380 -0.71 17.05 -0.89
CA MET A 380 -1.90 16.27 -0.51
C MET A 380 -3.18 16.85 -1.10
N LEU A 381 -3.36 18.17 -1.04
CA LEU A 381 -4.54 18.86 -1.58
C LEU A 381 -4.61 18.78 -3.11
N ASP A 382 -3.47 18.88 -3.81
CA ASP A 382 -3.40 18.67 -5.27
C ASP A 382 -3.75 17.23 -5.67
N HIS A 383 -3.58 16.27 -4.75
CA HIS A 383 -4.00 14.88 -4.90
C HIS A 383 -5.43 14.62 -4.39
N ARG A 384 -6.19 15.66 -4.05
CA ARG A 384 -7.57 15.60 -3.51
C ARG A 384 -7.68 14.78 -2.22
N LEU A 385 -6.63 14.78 -1.40
CA LEU A 385 -6.54 14.11 -0.12
C LEU A 385 -6.54 15.14 1.01
N ASN A 386 -7.26 14.84 2.10
CA ASN A 386 -7.30 15.72 3.26
C ASN A 386 -6.01 15.57 4.08
N PRO A 387 -5.13 16.59 4.13
CA PRO A 387 -3.97 16.59 5.03
C PRO A 387 -4.46 16.76 6.46
N THR A 388 -4.50 15.69 7.21
CA THR A 388 -4.90 15.70 8.62
C THR A 388 -3.78 15.07 9.46
N ASP A 389 -3.99 14.92 10.75
CA ASP A 389 -3.14 14.15 11.65
C ASP A 389 -4.02 13.52 12.72
N ILE A 390 -4.22 12.20 12.65
CA ILE A 390 -5.03 11.48 13.62
C ILE A 390 -4.37 11.37 14.99
N SER A 391 -3.06 11.57 15.07
CA SER A 391 -2.28 11.44 16.32
C SER A 391 -1.95 12.77 16.98
N ARG A 392 -2.49 13.88 16.47
CA ARG A 392 -2.15 15.24 16.98
C ARG A 392 -2.51 15.45 18.43
N THR A 393 -1.62 16.12 19.15
CA THR A 393 -1.77 16.44 20.58
C THR A 393 -2.25 17.87 20.81
N SER A 394 -2.40 18.66 19.76
CA SER A 394 -2.95 20.02 19.78
C SER A 394 -3.77 20.27 18.52
N PRO A 395 -4.80 21.12 18.56
CA PRO A 395 -5.57 21.48 17.38
C PRO A 395 -4.69 22.05 16.25
N PRO A 396 -5.07 21.85 14.97
CA PRO A 396 -4.35 22.46 13.85
C PRO A 396 -4.50 23.99 13.86
N ASP A 397 -3.55 24.69 13.23
CA ASP A 397 -3.71 26.13 13.02
C ASP A 397 -4.98 26.40 12.19
N ILE A 398 -5.81 27.35 12.63
CA ILE A 398 -7.07 27.68 11.95
C ILE A 398 -6.83 28.25 10.56
N ALA A 399 -5.74 28.98 10.35
CA ALA A 399 -5.38 29.49 9.04
C ALA A 399 -5.02 28.35 8.06
N ASP A 400 -4.36 27.31 8.53
CA ASP A 400 -4.08 26.11 7.75
C ASP A 400 -5.38 25.36 7.40
N VAL A 401 -6.31 25.23 8.36
CA VAL A 401 -7.63 24.62 8.11
C VAL A 401 -8.41 25.42 7.08
N GLU A 402 -8.48 26.75 7.23
CA GLU A 402 -9.17 27.63 6.30
C GLU A 402 -8.58 27.54 4.89
N TYR A 403 -7.25 27.53 4.79
CA TYR A 403 -6.56 27.33 3.53
C TYR A 403 -6.93 25.99 2.86
N ALA A 404 -6.89 24.89 3.61
CA ALA A 404 -7.19 23.56 3.07
C ALA A 404 -8.68 23.42 2.69
N VAL A 405 -9.60 23.98 3.48
CA VAL A 405 -11.04 23.98 3.18
C VAL A 405 -11.33 24.75 1.86
N LYS A 406 -10.67 25.90 1.65
CA LYS A 406 -10.76 26.65 0.38
C LYS A 406 -10.25 25.85 -0.82
N ARG A 407 -9.39 24.87 -0.60
CA ARG A 407 -8.85 23.96 -1.62
C ARG A 407 -9.60 22.62 -1.73
N GLY A 408 -10.72 22.47 -1.04
CA GLY A 408 -11.62 21.33 -1.18
C GLY A 408 -11.64 20.35 -0.02
N MET A 409 -10.80 20.51 1.00
CA MET A 409 -10.79 19.63 2.18
C MET A 409 -12.19 19.54 2.81
N ASN A 410 -12.62 18.31 3.12
CA ASN A 410 -13.96 18.01 3.60
C ASN A 410 -14.00 17.25 4.94
N ALA A 411 -12.87 16.85 5.48
CA ALA A 411 -12.75 16.21 6.79
C ALA A 411 -11.38 16.46 7.43
N PHE A 412 -11.32 16.71 8.74
CA PHE A 412 -10.08 16.86 9.48
C PHE A 412 -10.23 16.55 10.96
N ASN A 413 -9.21 15.95 11.57
CA ASN A 413 -9.13 15.72 13.00
C ASN A 413 -8.74 17.00 13.75
N VAL A 414 -9.49 17.34 14.79
CA VAL A 414 -9.18 18.46 15.66
C VAL A 414 -8.17 18.08 16.74
N LEU A 415 -8.36 16.92 17.36
CA LEU A 415 -7.50 16.44 18.44
C LEU A 415 -7.61 14.93 18.60
N ASN A 416 -6.49 14.29 18.91
CA ASN A 416 -6.50 12.90 19.37
C ASN A 416 -6.87 12.88 20.87
N ILE A 417 -8.01 12.30 21.15
CA ILE A 417 -8.55 12.22 22.52
C ILE A 417 -7.97 11.00 23.22
N VAL A 418 -6.75 11.14 23.65
CA VAL A 418 -6.11 10.17 24.53
C VAL A 418 -5.33 10.93 25.59
N PRO A 419 -5.50 10.57 26.87
CA PRO A 419 -4.71 11.15 27.92
C PRO A 419 -3.24 10.88 27.66
N PRO A 420 -2.36 11.88 27.74
CA PRO A 420 -0.95 11.67 27.63
C PRO A 420 -0.48 10.74 28.75
N ASN A 421 -0.14 9.51 28.39
CA ASN A 421 0.53 8.59 29.31
C ASN A 421 2.01 8.54 28.98
N PRO A 422 2.89 9.16 29.77
CA PRO A 422 4.32 9.21 29.51
C PRO A 422 5.00 7.82 29.51
N LYS A 423 4.32 6.80 30.04
CA LYS A 423 4.80 5.42 30.07
C LYS A 423 4.24 4.55 28.94
N ALA A 424 3.23 4.99 28.19
CA ALA A 424 2.65 4.24 27.09
C ALA A 424 3.30 4.65 25.77
N LYS A 425 3.94 3.70 25.10
CA LYS A 425 4.46 3.90 23.73
C LYS A 425 3.33 3.99 22.69
N TRP A 426 2.11 3.60 23.04
CA TRP A 426 0.92 3.55 22.17
C TRP A 426 -0.30 4.05 22.93
N VAL A 427 -1.12 4.74 22.22
CA VAL A 427 -2.23 5.60 22.64
C VAL A 427 -3.35 4.87 23.44
N CYS A 428 -3.53 3.58 23.28
CA CYS A 428 -4.62 2.80 23.88
C CYS A 428 -4.34 2.18 25.25
N ARG A 429 -3.25 2.50 25.92
CA ARG A 429 -2.85 1.84 27.16
C ARG A 429 -3.12 2.62 28.45
N ALA A 430 -3.81 3.75 28.37
CA ALA A 430 -4.30 4.42 29.57
C ALA A 430 -5.42 3.59 30.20
N LYS A 431 -5.30 3.27 31.50
CA LYS A 431 -6.41 2.61 32.22
C LYS A 431 -7.65 3.51 32.20
N PRO A 432 -8.87 2.97 32.13
CA PRO A 432 -10.11 3.76 32.09
C PRO A 432 -10.20 4.84 33.16
N LYS A 433 -9.68 4.60 34.36
CA LYS A 433 -9.62 5.58 35.45
C LYS A 433 -8.71 6.78 35.18
N GLU A 434 -7.69 6.62 34.32
CA GLU A 434 -6.74 7.69 33.96
C GLU A 434 -7.36 8.65 32.94
N VAL A 435 -8.28 8.14 32.11
CA VAL A 435 -8.98 8.91 31.06
C VAL A 435 -9.95 9.95 31.65
N PHE A 436 -10.48 9.69 32.85
CA PHE A 436 -11.52 10.53 33.47
C PHE A 436 -11.01 11.42 34.61
N ASN A 437 -9.70 11.63 34.71
CA ASN A 437 -9.21 12.53 35.76
C ASN A 437 -9.56 14.00 35.46
N GLY A 438 -9.77 14.79 36.53
CA GLY A 438 -10.17 16.18 36.40
C GLY A 438 -9.17 17.08 35.65
N GLY A 439 -7.89 16.75 35.72
CA GLY A 439 -6.85 17.50 35.01
C GLY A 439 -6.95 17.32 33.49
N PHE A 440 -7.26 16.12 33.03
CA PHE A 440 -7.47 15.87 31.59
C PHE A 440 -8.72 16.60 31.06
N ARG A 441 -9.79 16.63 31.85
CA ARG A 441 -11.01 17.40 31.52
C ARG A 441 -10.72 18.89 31.41
N ALA A 442 -10.01 19.44 32.37
CA ALA A 442 -9.60 20.84 32.34
C ALA A 442 -8.72 21.16 31.11
N TYR A 443 -7.82 20.27 30.76
CA TYR A 443 -6.99 20.40 29.54
C TYR A 443 -7.87 20.40 28.26
N LEU A 444 -8.82 19.48 28.14
CA LEU A 444 -9.73 19.45 26.99
C LEU A 444 -10.59 20.72 26.91
N ASP A 445 -11.12 21.20 28.02
CA ASP A 445 -11.92 22.43 28.07
C ASP A 445 -11.09 23.65 27.65
N HIS A 446 -9.89 23.76 28.19
CA HIS A 446 -8.98 24.85 27.83
C HIS A 446 -8.59 24.81 26.34
N THR A 447 -8.40 23.64 25.78
CA THR A 447 -7.92 23.43 24.40
C THR A 447 -9.04 23.51 23.37
N LEU A 448 -10.15 22.78 23.60
CA LEU A 448 -11.20 22.59 22.60
C LEU A 448 -12.25 23.70 22.59
N ARG A 449 -12.63 24.23 23.75
CA ARG A 449 -13.74 25.21 23.83
C ARG A 449 -13.47 26.46 22.99
N PRO A 450 -12.34 27.21 23.16
CA PRO A 450 -12.07 28.37 22.33
C PRO A 450 -11.85 28.00 20.86
N TYR A 451 -11.21 26.86 20.59
CA TYR A 451 -10.93 26.41 19.22
C TYR A 451 -12.21 26.10 18.45
N VAL A 452 -13.11 25.33 19.04
CA VAL A 452 -14.40 24.98 18.40
C VAL A 452 -15.29 26.22 18.21
N ALA A 453 -15.27 27.16 19.17
CA ALA A 453 -15.97 28.42 19.00
C ALA A 453 -15.45 29.23 17.79
N GLU A 454 -14.14 29.27 17.60
CA GLU A 454 -13.53 29.98 16.47
C GLU A 454 -13.79 29.23 15.13
N LEU A 455 -13.75 27.88 15.10
CA LEU A 455 -14.14 27.11 13.92
C LEU A 455 -15.59 27.46 13.48
N ARG A 456 -16.53 27.50 14.43
CA ARG A 456 -17.93 27.84 14.14
C ARG A 456 -18.08 29.27 13.65
N ARG A 457 -17.40 30.22 14.30
CA ARG A 457 -17.40 31.63 13.90
C ARG A 457 -16.96 31.81 12.44
N ARG A 458 -16.02 30.96 11.96
CA ARG A 458 -15.53 30.97 10.56
C ARG A 458 -16.31 30.03 9.63
N GLY A 459 -17.26 29.23 10.12
CA GLY A 459 -17.98 28.25 9.32
C GLY A 459 -17.12 27.05 8.87
N LEU A 460 -16.07 26.73 9.62
CA LEU A 460 -15.08 25.68 9.30
C LEU A 460 -15.37 24.36 10.03
N ASP A 461 -16.38 24.29 10.89
CA ASP A 461 -16.67 23.15 11.75
C ASP A 461 -17.29 21.94 11.01
N ARG A 462 -17.80 22.10 9.79
CA ARG A 462 -18.53 21.07 9.04
C ARG A 462 -17.74 19.80 8.74
N GLY A 463 -16.42 19.87 8.68
CA GLY A 463 -15.53 18.71 8.42
C GLY A 463 -14.75 18.27 9.65
N ALA A 464 -14.94 18.96 10.79
CA ALA A 464 -14.20 18.73 12.01
C ALA A 464 -14.71 17.49 12.75
N TYR A 465 -13.79 16.66 13.25
CA TYR A 465 -14.10 15.54 14.14
C TYR A 465 -13.01 15.41 15.22
N LEU A 466 -13.33 14.67 16.28
CA LEU A 466 -12.36 14.25 17.30
C LEU A 466 -12.02 12.78 17.06
N TYR A 467 -10.75 12.43 17.05
CA TYR A 467 -10.26 11.07 16.91
C TYR A 467 -9.75 10.52 18.24
N GLY A 468 -9.83 9.21 18.46
CA GLY A 468 -9.19 8.57 19.62
C GLY A 468 -9.47 7.09 19.75
N PHE A 469 -8.86 6.47 20.76
CA PHE A 469 -8.95 5.04 21.05
C PHE A 469 -8.55 4.18 19.84
N ASP A 470 -7.37 4.47 19.32
CA ASP A 470 -6.78 3.80 18.17
C ASP A 470 -6.57 2.30 18.45
N GLU A 471 -7.20 1.45 17.63
CA GLU A 471 -7.11 -0.02 17.69
C GLU A 471 -7.33 -0.63 19.09
N CYS A 472 -8.17 -0.01 19.91
CA CYS A 472 -8.45 -0.48 21.27
C CYS A 472 -9.35 -1.71 21.30
N GLY A 473 -9.11 -2.59 22.30
CA GLY A 473 -9.91 -3.78 22.59
C GLY A 473 -11.14 -3.51 23.47
N GLY A 474 -11.88 -4.58 23.80
CA GLY A 474 -13.17 -4.54 24.49
C GLY A 474 -13.16 -3.89 25.85
N GLU A 475 -12.04 -3.94 26.57
CA GLU A 475 -11.87 -3.34 27.89
C GLU A 475 -12.03 -1.82 27.90
N TYR A 476 -11.88 -1.17 26.75
CA TYR A 476 -12.00 0.29 26.60
C TYR A 476 -13.36 0.75 26.09
N PHE A 477 -14.16 -0.10 25.48
CA PHE A 477 -15.36 0.31 24.73
C PHE A 477 -16.35 1.10 25.60
N LYS A 478 -16.66 0.63 26.81
CA LYS A 478 -17.60 1.32 27.71
C LYS A 478 -17.07 2.69 28.14
N SER A 479 -15.79 2.77 28.47
CA SER A 479 -15.13 4.03 28.89
C SER A 479 -15.07 5.03 27.74
N MET A 480 -14.73 4.55 26.54
CA MET A 480 -14.70 5.33 25.31
C MET A 480 -16.08 5.92 25.00
N GLU A 481 -17.13 5.10 24.98
CA GLU A 481 -18.49 5.56 24.68
C GLU A 481 -19.01 6.56 25.70
N THR A 482 -18.65 6.39 26.98
CA THR A 482 -18.99 7.36 28.04
C THR A 482 -18.30 8.70 27.78
N LEU A 483 -17.01 8.70 27.45
CA LEU A 483 -16.27 9.90 27.13
C LEU A 483 -16.79 10.57 25.86
N TRP A 484 -17.05 9.81 24.79
CA TRP A 484 -17.60 10.31 23.53
C TRP A 484 -18.93 11.04 23.73
N ARG A 485 -19.85 10.43 24.50
CA ARG A 485 -21.16 11.05 24.82
C ARG A 485 -21.01 12.39 25.50
N ASP A 486 -20.06 12.49 26.40
CA ASP A 486 -19.78 13.70 27.14
C ASP A 486 -19.10 14.76 26.28
N LEU A 487 -18.08 14.41 25.47
CA LEU A 487 -17.42 15.34 24.57
C LEU A 487 -18.37 15.88 23.48
N LYS A 488 -19.23 15.03 22.93
CA LYS A 488 -20.28 15.46 21.99
C LYS A 488 -21.24 16.45 22.62
N LYS A 489 -21.72 16.18 23.83
CA LYS A 489 -22.58 17.08 24.57
C LYS A 489 -21.88 18.43 24.84
N THR A 490 -20.60 18.40 25.14
CA THR A 490 -19.84 19.58 25.55
C THR A 490 -19.39 20.43 24.36
N TYR A 491 -18.89 19.81 23.28
CA TYR A 491 -18.27 20.51 22.15
C TYR A 491 -19.09 20.42 20.86
N GLY A 492 -20.00 19.45 20.74
CA GLY A 492 -20.84 19.27 19.55
C GLY A 492 -20.09 18.84 18.28
N LEU A 493 -18.92 18.20 18.42
CA LEU A 493 -18.18 17.65 17.30
C LEU A 493 -18.44 16.14 17.18
N PRO A 494 -18.47 15.59 15.94
CA PRO A 494 -18.46 14.15 15.71
C PRO A 494 -17.21 13.49 16.30
N VAL A 495 -17.33 12.22 16.67
CA VAL A 495 -16.23 11.42 17.22
C VAL A 495 -15.96 10.19 16.36
N MET A 496 -14.68 9.90 16.13
CA MET A 496 -14.19 8.83 15.27
C MET A 496 -13.22 7.91 16.01
N THR A 497 -13.30 6.60 15.72
CA THR A 497 -12.38 5.62 16.31
C THR A 497 -12.07 4.47 15.33
N THR A 498 -10.88 3.87 15.49
CA THR A 498 -10.47 2.60 14.89
C THR A 498 -10.58 1.42 15.87
N ALA A 499 -11.17 1.61 17.03
CA ALA A 499 -11.36 0.55 18.02
C ALA A 499 -12.04 -0.70 17.42
N TYR A 500 -11.63 -1.88 17.85
CA TYR A 500 -12.06 -3.17 17.29
C TYR A 500 -13.46 -3.61 17.70
N MET A 501 -14.43 -2.70 17.66
CA MET A 501 -15.81 -2.91 18.09
C MET A 501 -16.84 -3.03 16.95
N PHE A 502 -16.42 -2.85 15.70
CA PHE A 502 -17.33 -2.73 14.55
C PHE A 502 -18.31 -3.90 14.42
N ARG A 503 -17.82 -5.16 14.47
CA ARG A 503 -18.67 -6.34 14.35
C ARG A 503 -19.49 -6.58 15.61
N GLU A 504 -18.88 -6.44 16.77
CA GLU A 504 -19.49 -6.67 18.06
C GLU A 504 -20.74 -5.79 18.27
N VAL A 505 -20.64 -4.52 17.91
CA VAL A 505 -21.77 -3.57 17.97
C VAL A 505 -22.82 -3.90 16.90
N ALA A 506 -22.41 -4.09 15.66
CA ALA A 506 -23.32 -4.35 14.56
C ALA A 506 -24.09 -5.69 14.73
N GLU A 507 -23.48 -6.67 15.38
CA GLU A 507 -24.07 -7.97 15.67
C GLU A 507 -24.76 -8.05 17.05
N HIS A 508 -24.89 -6.90 17.75
CA HIS A 508 -25.49 -6.78 19.09
C HIS A 508 -24.86 -7.69 20.17
N ARG A 509 -23.55 -7.90 20.09
CA ARG A 509 -22.81 -8.73 21.07
C ARG A 509 -22.37 -7.98 22.32
N LEU A 510 -22.55 -6.66 22.37
CA LEU A 510 -22.17 -5.84 23.52
C LEU A 510 -23.39 -5.44 24.33
N GLU A 511 -23.29 -5.56 25.65
CA GLU A 511 -24.36 -5.22 26.59
C GLU A 511 -24.82 -3.75 26.51
N PHE A 512 -23.97 -2.84 26.04
CA PHE A 512 -24.23 -1.40 26.02
C PHE A 512 -24.48 -0.85 24.63
N GLY A 513 -24.51 -1.66 23.56
CA GLY A 513 -24.48 -1.11 22.23
C GLY A 513 -25.28 -1.83 21.14
N SER A 514 -26.18 -1.06 20.58
CA SER A 514 -26.57 -1.14 19.18
C SER A 514 -26.00 0.11 18.48
N PRO A 515 -25.91 0.13 17.14
CA PRO A 515 -25.46 1.32 16.41
C PRO A 515 -26.19 2.61 16.81
N GLU A 516 -27.49 2.54 17.15
CA GLU A 516 -28.32 3.68 17.56
C GLU A 516 -27.93 4.19 18.95
N ALA A 517 -27.55 3.30 19.87
CA ALA A 517 -27.21 3.65 21.25
C ALA A 517 -25.79 4.22 21.39
N MET A 518 -24.91 4.01 20.39
CA MET A 518 -23.51 4.42 20.45
C MET A 518 -23.33 5.91 20.32
N ALA A 519 -22.42 6.47 21.11
CA ALA A 519 -21.96 7.86 20.97
C ALA A 519 -21.01 8.05 19.79
N THR A 520 -20.23 7.03 19.45
CA THR A 520 -19.34 7.03 18.28
C THR A 520 -20.12 7.36 17.01
N ASP A 521 -19.64 8.34 16.23
CA ASP A 521 -20.27 8.77 14.98
C ASP A 521 -19.61 8.12 13.76
N VAL A 522 -18.29 7.94 13.80
CA VAL A 522 -17.52 7.38 12.70
C VAL A 522 -16.74 6.16 13.19
N HIS A 523 -17.13 4.99 12.69
CA HIS A 523 -16.41 3.74 12.92
C HIS A 523 -15.46 3.48 11.75
N CYS A 524 -14.21 3.17 12.03
CA CYS A 524 -13.20 2.95 10.99
C CYS A 524 -12.48 1.60 11.20
N PRO A 525 -13.11 0.47 10.82
CA PRO A 525 -12.47 -0.84 10.91
C PRO A 525 -11.38 -1.02 9.85
N PRO A 526 -10.44 -1.96 10.07
CA PRO A 526 -9.53 -2.41 9.01
C PRO A 526 -10.31 -2.88 7.78
N LEU A 527 -9.77 -2.66 6.59
CA LEU A 527 -10.39 -3.04 5.31
C LEU A 527 -10.84 -4.52 5.29
N ALA A 528 -10.04 -5.44 5.85
CA ALA A 528 -10.39 -6.85 5.90
C ALA A 528 -11.64 -7.13 6.75
N VAL A 529 -11.85 -6.37 7.82
CA VAL A 529 -12.97 -6.52 8.77
C VAL A 529 -14.23 -5.82 8.26
N TYR A 530 -14.08 -4.76 7.44
CA TYR A 530 -15.23 -4.01 6.92
C TYR A 530 -16.22 -4.94 6.20
N ASP A 531 -17.51 -4.75 6.51
CA ASP A 531 -18.63 -5.48 5.92
C ASP A 531 -19.72 -4.49 5.52
N ALA A 532 -20.13 -4.51 4.24
CA ALA A 532 -21.06 -3.53 3.70
C ALA A 532 -22.48 -3.64 4.29
N LEU A 533 -22.92 -4.87 4.61
CA LEU A 533 -24.26 -5.10 5.21
C LEU A 533 -24.29 -4.63 6.67
N LEU A 534 -23.21 -4.90 7.42
CA LEU A 534 -23.09 -4.38 8.77
C LEU A 534 -22.98 -2.85 8.76
N ALA A 535 -22.20 -2.28 7.83
CA ALA A 535 -22.08 -0.83 7.69
C ALA A 535 -23.43 -0.15 7.36
N ASP A 536 -24.33 -0.82 6.63
CA ASP A 536 -25.68 -0.31 6.39
C ASP A 536 -26.49 -0.13 7.68
N ARG A 537 -26.30 -0.97 8.71
CA ARG A 537 -26.93 -0.78 10.01
C ARG A 537 -26.45 0.48 10.71
N TYR A 538 -25.15 0.77 10.64
CA TYR A 538 -24.58 2.01 11.18
C TYR A 538 -25.15 3.23 10.44
N ARG A 539 -25.22 3.19 9.11
CA ARG A 539 -25.80 4.30 8.30
C ARG A 539 -27.27 4.51 8.60
N ALA A 540 -28.03 3.44 8.79
CA ALA A 540 -29.44 3.53 9.22
C ALA A 540 -29.60 4.23 10.58
N ALA A 541 -28.60 4.10 11.46
CA ALA A 541 -28.52 4.79 12.75
C ALA A 541 -27.89 6.21 12.65
N GLY A 542 -27.68 6.73 11.44
CA GLY A 542 -27.07 8.05 11.22
C GLY A 542 -25.57 8.13 11.48
N LYS A 543 -24.87 6.99 11.47
CA LYS A 543 -23.43 6.88 11.64
C LYS A 543 -22.72 6.75 10.30
N GLU A 544 -21.40 7.04 10.29
CA GLU A 544 -20.52 6.76 9.15
C GLU A 544 -19.65 5.55 9.44
N VAL A 545 -19.29 4.80 8.39
CA VAL A 545 -18.32 3.72 8.47
C VAL A 545 -17.26 3.95 7.39
N TRP A 546 -16.08 4.31 7.85
CA TRP A 546 -14.89 4.41 7.01
C TRP A 546 -14.17 3.06 7.02
N TRP A 547 -13.05 2.97 6.33
CA TRP A 547 -12.14 1.85 6.41
C TRP A 547 -10.68 2.30 6.26
N TYR A 548 -9.73 1.45 6.65
CA TYR A 548 -8.32 1.78 6.51
C TYR A 548 -7.46 0.58 6.10
N THR A 549 -6.25 0.89 5.61
CA THR A 549 -5.14 -0.05 5.41
C THR A 549 -3.90 0.51 6.09
N CYS A 550 -2.96 -0.38 6.43
CA CYS A 550 -1.63 -0.06 6.96
C CYS A 550 -0.65 -1.15 6.50
N CYS A 551 0.23 -1.64 7.37
CA CYS A 551 1.01 -2.85 7.11
C CYS A 551 0.14 -4.07 6.76
N SER A 552 -1.15 -4.01 7.01
CA SER A 552 -2.19 -4.99 6.66
C SER A 552 -3.41 -4.31 6.00
N PRO A 553 -4.32 -5.04 5.32
CA PRO A 553 -4.29 -6.48 5.11
C PRO A 553 -3.33 -6.91 4.00
N HIS A 554 -2.99 -8.20 4.01
CA HIS A 554 -2.23 -8.81 2.94
C HIS A 554 -3.14 -9.35 1.83
N TYR A 555 -2.54 -9.78 0.71
CA TYR A 555 -3.26 -10.49 -0.35
C TYR A 555 -4.20 -11.57 0.26
N PRO A 556 -5.44 -11.75 -0.23
CA PRO A 556 -6.01 -11.26 -1.50
C PRO A 556 -6.60 -9.84 -1.46
N TYR A 557 -6.56 -9.16 -0.33
CA TYR A 557 -7.02 -7.79 -0.21
C TYR A 557 -6.07 -6.80 -0.89
N PRO A 558 -6.58 -5.66 -1.41
CA PRO A 558 -5.72 -4.60 -1.90
C PRO A 558 -5.03 -3.90 -0.73
N ASN A 559 -3.84 -3.35 -1.00
CA ASN A 559 -3.17 -2.50 -0.04
C ASN A 559 -2.35 -1.42 -0.76
N VAL A 560 -2.43 -0.19 -0.29
CA VAL A 560 -1.72 0.97 -0.85
C VAL A 560 -0.32 1.15 -0.24
N ALA A 561 -0.06 0.50 0.88
CA ALA A 561 1.12 0.75 1.71
C ALA A 561 2.42 0.13 1.18
N PRO A 562 2.53 -1.18 0.88
CA PRO A 562 3.82 -1.78 0.56
C PRO A 562 4.33 -1.42 -0.83
N TYR A 563 5.62 -1.08 -0.94
CA TYR A 563 6.26 -0.80 -2.23
C TYR A 563 6.17 -1.96 -3.23
N ALA A 564 6.18 -3.20 -2.79
CA ALA A 564 6.17 -4.35 -3.68
C ALA A 564 4.78 -4.72 -4.21
N TYR A 565 3.72 -4.07 -3.73
CA TYR A 565 2.37 -4.34 -4.23
C TYR A 565 2.16 -3.69 -5.62
N PRO A 566 1.26 -4.25 -6.47
CA PRO A 566 0.94 -3.63 -7.74
C PRO A 566 0.40 -2.21 -7.55
N VAL A 567 1.01 -1.23 -8.17
CA VAL A 567 0.63 0.18 -7.97
C VAL A 567 -0.80 0.49 -8.42
N VAL A 568 -1.37 -0.31 -9.31
CA VAL A 568 -2.79 -0.23 -9.71
C VAL A 568 -3.75 -0.40 -8.52
N GLU A 569 -3.33 -1.10 -7.44
CA GLU A 569 -4.15 -1.24 -6.23
C GLU A 569 -4.36 0.10 -5.53
N CYS A 570 -3.41 1.03 -5.63
CA CYS A 570 -3.57 2.39 -5.13
C CYS A 570 -4.73 3.11 -5.85
N ARG A 571 -4.85 2.95 -7.16
CA ARG A 571 -5.96 3.51 -7.95
C ARG A 571 -7.28 2.79 -7.68
N LEU A 572 -7.25 1.47 -7.56
CA LEU A 572 -8.44 0.66 -7.29
C LEU A 572 -9.09 0.97 -5.94
N MET A 573 -8.36 1.57 -5.00
CA MET A 573 -8.90 1.91 -3.68
C MET A 573 -10.13 2.82 -3.77
N GLY A 574 -10.16 3.80 -4.68
CA GLY A 574 -11.33 4.64 -4.93
C GLY A 574 -12.54 3.84 -5.43
N TRP A 575 -12.32 2.94 -6.38
CA TRP A 575 -13.35 2.05 -6.92
C TRP A 575 -13.92 1.10 -5.87
N LEU A 576 -13.05 0.53 -5.05
CA LEU A 576 -13.45 -0.41 -3.99
C LEU A 576 -14.20 0.31 -2.87
N THR A 577 -13.74 1.50 -2.47
CA THR A 577 -14.45 2.35 -1.50
C THR A 577 -15.87 2.64 -1.96
N LYS A 578 -16.05 2.94 -3.26
CA LYS A 578 -17.39 3.15 -3.85
C LYS A 578 -18.22 1.88 -3.87
N LEU A 579 -17.63 0.75 -4.29
CA LEU A 579 -18.33 -0.54 -4.38
C LEU A 579 -18.89 -1.01 -3.02
N VAL A 580 -18.05 -0.94 -1.98
CA VAL A 580 -18.47 -1.37 -0.63
C VAL A 580 -19.21 -0.29 0.15
N ARG A 581 -19.34 0.90 -0.44
CA ARG A 581 -20.04 2.04 0.17
C ARG A 581 -19.41 2.52 1.48
N ALA A 582 -18.10 2.43 1.60
CA ALA A 582 -17.43 3.05 2.73
C ALA A 582 -17.56 4.57 2.63
N ASP A 583 -17.85 5.24 3.76
CA ASP A 583 -18.10 6.68 3.81
C ASP A 583 -16.79 7.49 3.78
N GLY A 584 -15.65 6.84 3.96
CA GLY A 584 -14.31 7.44 3.86
C GLY A 584 -13.20 6.42 3.94
N PHE A 585 -11.97 6.92 3.78
CA PHE A 585 -10.74 6.15 3.84
C PHE A 585 -9.73 6.81 4.77
N LEU A 586 -9.14 6.04 5.67
CA LEU A 586 -8.08 6.49 6.55
C LEU A 586 -6.77 5.82 6.19
N TYR A 587 -5.68 6.60 6.21
CA TYR A 587 -4.31 6.12 6.18
C TYR A 587 -3.49 6.82 7.28
N TRP A 588 -2.93 6.01 8.16
CA TRP A 588 -2.39 6.46 9.44
C TRP A 588 -1.22 7.46 9.33
N HIS A 589 -0.44 7.41 8.23
CA HIS A 589 0.75 8.26 8.07
C HIS A 589 1.19 8.37 6.61
N VAL A 590 1.70 9.54 6.19
CA VAL A 590 2.27 9.75 4.85
C VAL A 590 3.71 10.22 4.86
N ASN A 591 4.20 10.73 5.98
CA ASN A 591 5.56 11.28 6.16
C ASN A 591 6.27 10.70 7.39
N TYR A 592 6.16 9.38 7.62
CA TYR A 592 6.87 8.69 8.69
C TYR A 592 8.37 8.60 8.38
N TRP A 593 9.07 9.72 8.57
CA TRP A 593 10.48 9.87 8.21
C TRP A 593 11.46 9.50 9.33
N ARG A 594 11.00 8.75 10.32
CA ARG A 594 11.86 8.29 11.41
C ARG A 594 13.00 7.42 10.88
N GLY A 595 14.23 7.82 11.16
CA GLY A 595 15.44 7.13 10.68
C GLY A 595 15.73 7.33 9.19
N ALA A 596 14.98 8.19 8.49
CA ALA A 596 15.21 8.50 7.09
C ALA A 596 16.14 9.71 6.92
N ASP A 597 17.08 9.59 5.98
CA ASP A 597 17.88 10.71 5.49
C ASP A 597 17.13 11.50 4.42
N ARG A 598 17.48 12.78 4.25
CA ARG A 598 16.98 13.57 3.10
C ARG A 598 17.55 13.01 1.80
N MET A 599 16.69 12.88 0.80
CA MET A 599 17.07 12.46 -0.54
C MET A 599 17.77 13.62 -1.27
N ASP A 600 18.90 13.34 -1.88
CA ASP A 600 19.50 14.28 -2.81
C ASP A 600 18.76 14.17 -4.16
N GLU A 601 18.04 15.20 -4.56
CA GLU A 601 17.23 15.19 -5.79
C GLU A 601 18.07 15.10 -7.07
N ARG A 602 19.39 15.24 -6.99
CA ARG A 602 20.31 15.00 -8.12
C ARG A 602 20.54 13.51 -8.38
N GLU A 603 20.41 12.69 -7.34
CA GLU A 603 20.53 11.25 -7.43
C GLU A 603 19.25 10.62 -8.00
N THR A 604 19.38 9.46 -8.64
CA THR A 604 18.26 8.68 -9.15
C THR A 604 18.00 7.45 -8.30
N TYR A 605 19.00 6.96 -7.59
CA TYR A 605 19.00 5.71 -6.86
C TYR A 605 19.35 5.93 -5.39
N PHE A 606 18.54 5.35 -4.50
CA PHE A 606 18.63 5.54 -3.06
C PHE A 606 18.84 4.20 -2.36
N PRO A 607 20.08 3.66 -2.38
CA PRO A 607 20.39 2.32 -1.88
C PRO A 607 20.27 2.20 -0.35
N SER A 608 20.47 3.28 0.37
CA SER A 608 20.42 3.32 1.84
C SER A 608 19.12 3.89 2.40
N TRP A 609 18.25 4.44 1.55
CA TRP A 609 17.05 5.10 2.03
C TRP A 609 16.07 4.10 2.67
N ARG A 610 15.68 4.35 3.90
CA ARG A 610 14.75 3.54 4.66
C ARG A 610 14.10 4.36 5.75
N THR A 611 12.97 3.87 6.22
CA THR A 611 12.30 4.37 7.42
C THR A 611 12.24 3.27 8.49
N ASP A 612 12.12 3.67 9.75
CA ASP A 612 11.94 2.76 10.87
C ASP A 612 10.45 2.36 11.01
N THR A 613 9.91 1.76 9.94
CA THR A 613 8.54 1.24 9.87
C THR A 613 8.52 -0.29 10.03
N PHE A 614 7.35 -0.89 9.81
CA PHE A 614 7.18 -2.34 9.93
C PHE A 614 8.05 -3.10 8.91
N PRO A 615 8.94 -4.01 9.34
CA PRO A 615 9.92 -4.68 8.47
C PRO A 615 9.30 -5.44 7.29
N LYS A 616 8.07 -5.97 7.46
CA LYS A 616 7.36 -6.74 6.42
C LYS A 616 6.48 -5.89 5.51
N ALA A 617 6.31 -4.61 5.80
CA ALA A 617 5.49 -3.69 5.05
C ALA A 617 6.30 -2.46 4.61
N HIS A 618 7.45 -2.70 3.99
CA HIS A 618 8.32 -1.63 3.51
C HIS A 618 7.57 -0.67 2.58
N GLY A 619 7.50 0.60 2.97
CA GLY A 619 6.70 1.63 2.34
C GLY A 619 5.45 2.06 3.12
N ASP A 620 5.08 1.31 4.18
CA ASP A 620 3.99 1.73 5.06
C ASP A 620 4.34 3.01 5.82
N GLY A 621 3.37 3.91 5.92
CA GLY A 621 3.56 5.22 6.53
C GLY A 621 4.27 6.26 5.65
N VAL A 622 4.59 5.94 4.39
CA VAL A 622 5.37 6.83 3.52
C VAL A 622 4.75 6.95 2.13
N PHE A 623 4.24 8.13 1.81
CA PHE A 623 3.83 8.57 0.47
C PHE A 623 4.55 9.85 0.05
N LEU A 624 5.05 10.62 1.03
CA LEU A 624 5.89 11.77 0.84
C LEU A 624 7.33 11.44 1.21
N TYR A 625 8.28 11.98 0.47
CA TYR A 625 9.71 11.73 0.66
C TYR A 625 10.43 13.02 1.00
N PRO A 626 11.34 13.03 2.01
CA PRO A 626 12.07 14.22 2.38
C PRO A 626 13.23 14.45 1.41
N GLY A 627 13.09 15.35 0.46
CA GLY A 627 14.19 15.81 -0.38
C GLY A 627 15.04 16.87 0.32
N ARG A 628 16.21 17.19 -0.24
CA ARG A 628 17.04 18.28 0.29
C ARG A 628 16.43 19.64 0.01
N GLU A 629 15.85 19.80 -1.18
CA GLU A 629 15.26 21.07 -1.64
C GLU A 629 13.74 21.05 -1.52
N HIS A 630 13.09 19.93 -1.82
CA HIS A 630 11.63 19.79 -1.88
C HIS A 630 11.12 18.61 -1.08
N VAL A 631 9.85 18.67 -0.68
CA VAL A 631 9.10 17.46 -0.34
C VAL A 631 8.68 16.78 -1.65
N LEU A 632 8.97 15.49 -1.78
CA LEU A 632 8.72 14.75 -3.00
C LEU A 632 7.48 13.85 -2.86
N SER A 633 6.71 13.73 -3.91
CA SER A 633 5.64 12.72 -4.03
C SER A 633 6.19 11.41 -4.61
N GLY A 634 5.31 10.41 -4.80
CA GLY A 634 5.67 9.14 -5.41
C GLY A 634 4.60 8.60 -6.35
N ILE A 635 4.96 7.55 -7.10
CA ILE A 635 4.04 6.94 -8.07
C ILE A 635 2.80 6.34 -7.41
N ARG A 636 2.91 5.81 -6.16
CA ARG A 636 1.76 5.33 -5.40
C ARG A 636 0.79 6.46 -5.08
N LEU A 637 1.29 7.60 -4.61
CA LEU A 637 0.46 8.76 -4.29
C LEU A 637 -0.26 9.29 -5.53
N ALA A 638 0.43 9.36 -6.69
CA ALA A 638 -0.18 9.73 -7.95
C ALA A 638 -1.33 8.78 -8.34
N ASN A 639 -1.15 7.46 -8.15
CA ASN A 639 -2.21 6.48 -8.40
C ASN A 639 -3.35 6.54 -7.35
N VAL A 640 -3.07 6.92 -6.10
CA VAL A 640 -4.13 7.20 -5.11
C VAL A 640 -4.96 8.40 -5.56
N ARG A 641 -4.34 9.49 -6.04
CA ARG A 641 -5.04 10.64 -6.63
C ARG A 641 -5.97 10.20 -7.75
N ASP A 642 -5.43 9.45 -8.74
CA ASP A 642 -6.20 8.99 -9.87
C ASP A 642 -7.41 8.13 -9.42
N GLY A 643 -7.25 7.34 -8.35
CA GLY A 643 -8.34 6.57 -7.74
C GLY A 643 -9.40 7.43 -7.05
N VAL A 644 -8.99 8.51 -6.38
CA VAL A 644 -9.92 9.49 -5.78
C VAL A 644 -10.66 10.27 -6.88
N GLU A 645 -9.99 10.64 -7.96
CA GLU A 645 -10.61 11.30 -9.12
C GLU A 645 -11.57 10.36 -9.85
N ASP A 646 -11.25 9.06 -10.00
CA ASP A 646 -12.18 8.04 -10.49
C ASP A 646 -13.42 7.92 -9.57
N TYR A 647 -13.25 8.02 -8.24
CA TYR A 647 -14.38 8.03 -7.30
C TYR A 647 -15.32 9.21 -7.53
N GLU A 648 -14.79 10.39 -7.86
CA GLU A 648 -15.62 11.56 -8.26
C GLU A 648 -16.43 11.26 -9.52
N TRP A 649 -15.85 10.61 -10.52
CA TRP A 649 -16.59 10.19 -11.72
C TRP A 649 -17.73 9.25 -11.36
N LEU A 650 -17.49 8.30 -10.47
CA LEU A 650 -18.53 7.36 -10.01
C LEU A 650 -19.66 8.08 -9.26
N LEU A 651 -19.35 9.12 -8.48
CA LEU A 651 -20.37 9.95 -7.83
C LEU A 651 -21.19 10.76 -8.86
N LEU A 652 -20.53 11.36 -9.85
CA LEU A 652 -21.20 12.10 -10.92
C LEU A 652 -22.11 11.17 -11.75
N ALA A 653 -21.63 9.98 -12.11
CA ALA A 653 -22.42 8.99 -12.82
C ALA A 653 -23.62 8.52 -12.00
N GLU A 654 -23.43 8.22 -10.70
CA GLU A 654 -24.53 7.81 -9.82
C GLU A 654 -25.61 8.87 -9.70
N LYS A 655 -25.23 10.14 -9.61
CA LYS A 655 -26.17 11.26 -9.61
C LYS A 655 -26.98 11.36 -10.92
N LYS A 656 -26.37 10.97 -12.04
CA LYS A 656 -26.99 11.06 -13.38
C LYS A 656 -27.90 9.89 -13.73
N VAL A 657 -27.44 8.66 -13.51
CA VAL A 657 -28.12 7.43 -13.96
C VAL A 657 -28.53 6.48 -12.84
N GLY A 658 -28.26 6.84 -11.59
CA GLY A 658 -28.53 6.01 -10.42
C GLY A 658 -27.50 4.93 -10.18
N ARG A 659 -27.48 4.44 -8.96
CA ARG A 659 -26.49 3.52 -8.41
C ARG A 659 -26.39 2.20 -9.16
N ASN A 660 -27.51 1.54 -9.40
CA ASN A 660 -27.53 0.20 -10.01
C ASN A 660 -26.86 0.19 -11.39
N ALA A 661 -27.05 1.26 -12.18
CA ALA A 661 -26.43 1.39 -13.49
C ALA A 661 -24.90 1.54 -13.39
N VAL A 662 -24.43 2.31 -12.40
CA VAL A 662 -22.99 2.48 -12.14
C VAL A 662 -22.36 1.18 -11.65
N GLU A 663 -22.97 0.51 -10.65
CA GLU A 663 -22.48 -0.77 -10.13
C GLU A 663 -22.42 -1.86 -11.21
N ALA A 664 -23.38 -1.89 -12.13
CA ALA A 664 -23.38 -2.83 -13.25
C ALA A 664 -22.12 -2.67 -14.13
N VAL A 665 -21.68 -1.44 -14.38
CA VAL A 665 -20.45 -1.15 -15.12
C VAL A 665 -19.21 -1.46 -14.28
N MET A 666 -19.23 -1.11 -12.98
CA MET A 666 -18.10 -1.36 -12.07
C MET A 666 -17.76 -2.84 -11.92
N ARG A 667 -18.75 -3.75 -12.00
CA ARG A 667 -18.55 -5.20 -11.85
C ARG A 667 -17.58 -5.82 -12.87
N ASP A 668 -17.37 -5.15 -13.99
CA ASP A 668 -16.34 -5.58 -14.95
C ASP A 668 -14.91 -5.33 -14.44
N LEU A 669 -14.72 -4.47 -13.45
CA LEU A 669 -13.43 -4.16 -12.84
C LEU A 669 -13.33 -4.69 -11.41
N VAL A 670 -14.33 -4.37 -10.58
CA VAL A 670 -14.35 -4.70 -9.14
C VAL A 670 -15.66 -5.41 -8.78
N ARG A 671 -15.58 -6.57 -8.11
CA ARG A 671 -16.72 -7.35 -7.66
C ARG A 671 -16.81 -7.46 -6.15
N SER A 672 -15.66 -7.50 -5.47
CA SER A 672 -15.57 -7.50 -4.02
C SER A 672 -14.20 -6.96 -3.56
N LYS A 673 -13.98 -6.86 -2.25
CA LYS A 673 -12.69 -6.47 -1.65
C LYS A 673 -11.53 -7.41 -2.02
N THR A 674 -11.82 -8.59 -2.55
CA THR A 674 -10.83 -9.63 -2.86
C THR A 674 -10.96 -10.17 -4.30
N ASP A 675 -11.99 -9.74 -5.03
CA ASP A 675 -12.21 -10.08 -6.44
C ASP A 675 -12.26 -8.80 -7.27
N PHE A 676 -11.16 -8.46 -7.91
CA PHE A 676 -10.97 -7.30 -8.76
C PHE A 676 -9.85 -7.52 -9.77
N SER A 677 -9.92 -6.80 -10.88
CA SER A 677 -8.91 -6.86 -11.93
C SER A 677 -7.77 -5.88 -11.65
N ARG A 678 -6.54 -6.34 -11.85
CA ARG A 678 -5.31 -5.52 -11.81
C ARG A 678 -4.81 -5.11 -13.21
N ASP A 679 -5.62 -5.32 -14.24
CA ASP A 679 -5.30 -4.96 -15.62
C ASP A 679 -5.58 -3.46 -15.87
N PRO A 680 -4.54 -2.62 -16.13
CA PRO A 680 -4.70 -1.19 -16.43
C PRO A 680 -5.64 -0.93 -17.61
N HIS A 681 -5.55 -1.72 -18.67
CA HIS A 681 -6.40 -1.56 -19.87
C HIS A 681 -7.88 -1.80 -19.55
N ARG A 682 -8.15 -2.78 -18.68
CA ARG A 682 -9.52 -3.05 -18.23
C ARG A 682 -10.06 -1.88 -17.42
N LEU A 683 -9.26 -1.34 -16.50
CA LEU A 683 -9.64 -0.17 -15.70
C LEU A 683 -9.97 1.01 -16.62
N ARG A 684 -9.11 1.34 -17.58
CA ARG A 684 -9.34 2.44 -18.53
C ARG A 684 -10.60 2.24 -19.35
N ARG A 685 -10.86 1.03 -19.88
CA ARG A 685 -12.12 0.72 -20.61
C ARG A 685 -13.36 0.91 -19.74
N VAL A 686 -13.33 0.43 -18.48
CA VAL A 686 -14.46 0.60 -17.56
C VAL A 686 -14.65 2.07 -17.23
N ARG A 687 -13.58 2.82 -17.02
CA ARG A 687 -13.60 4.26 -16.76
C ARG A 687 -14.23 5.04 -17.91
N THR A 688 -13.88 4.75 -19.15
CA THR A 688 -14.53 5.35 -20.35
C THR A 688 -16.05 5.10 -20.35
N ARG A 689 -16.49 3.89 -20.01
CA ARG A 689 -17.93 3.58 -19.89
C ARG A 689 -18.63 4.37 -18.79
N ILE A 690 -17.95 4.65 -17.67
CA ILE A 690 -18.48 5.56 -16.63
C ILE A 690 -18.61 6.99 -17.18
N ALA A 691 -17.61 7.49 -17.91
CA ALA A 691 -17.68 8.80 -18.54
C ALA A 691 -18.89 8.91 -19.51
N ASP A 692 -19.16 7.86 -20.28
CA ASP A 692 -20.29 7.79 -21.18
C ASP A 692 -21.64 7.84 -20.43
N LEU A 693 -21.73 7.26 -19.22
CA LEU A 693 -22.92 7.40 -18.36
C LEU A 693 -23.13 8.84 -17.87
N ILE A 694 -22.05 9.56 -17.57
CA ILE A 694 -22.13 10.97 -17.14
C ILE A 694 -22.57 11.85 -18.31
N SER A 695 -22.17 11.55 -19.53
CA SER A 695 -22.41 12.34 -20.73
C SER A 695 -23.81 12.16 -21.34
N ARG A 696 -24.53 11.11 -20.91
CA ARG A 696 -25.95 10.90 -21.26
C ARG A 696 -26.86 11.93 -20.57
#